data_04ab0f7a8c5f3f9123083fb1c8da32d3
#
_entry.id   04ab0f7a8c5f3f9123083fb1c8da32d3
#
_cell.length_a   1.000
_cell.length_b   1.000
_cell.length_c   1.000
_cell.angle_alpha   90.00
_cell.angle_beta   90.00
_cell.angle_gamma   90.00
#
_symmetry.space_group_name_H-M   'P 1'
#
loop_
_entity.id
_entity.type
_entity.pdbx_description
1 polymer ?
#
loop_
_entity_poly.entity_id
_entity_poly.type
_entity_poly.pdbx_seq_one_letter_code
_entity_poly.pdbx_strand_id
1 'polypeptide(L)'
;MRCLAMVCLLSAIGTVSAASNVTTAELQGEVDAMAHNVSVREMKSADWDGHSTETPLVNESLDALLEVFNPQKLARRWSNQQVNLTDECRAHVNEYLTHLNKGVLWALKMSDASGRYTPSFFWGNNYWTGSESLCYQLNSNAPPFPLGFYTVRLQIALPQNISPSERRILLGLCLPFSCNKEDVRQLLQLSVQDEEPQPRSIQILKVRSPHDSYIMWHDRTFWILFAVSVIVLGLMVLGTAYDLYLVHQSRHFFSKNYTYEITRASTPHLGVGPIKLEVGNFIQTTTSHANEGVINHGLQGSLGTLNGSINTTSNDSEASEDEDNTEYRNVVEKEFLFQTINNGAFSVDTFFFISGLLVSFLYFRTVTKIDMTKVTRSTGFRNGFIQYLGLMSYRYGRLTVPYLFVLGVVEVTMKWFYYNSVFEPPTADHISCPNYWWRNALYINTLFPVQDMCMLWSWYLADDTQFYVLGCMLLILAVSYFRVTAVLTVIFLTSSWFTTAFIAYNNRHNPSVDDPLALFDKIYDKPWTRLGPYLVGMTVGWILYKMDCKIKMSKAAVVIGWTLCIGCLAALVYGLYNTELDRLPAAIYSSLSHTAWALALSWIVIACSTGYGGYVNKILSASFLYPFSRVTYCAYLVHPIVIRIMVMRLDSPMHLGLEVIVRIHLYLIRNRT
;
A
#
# COMPACT_ATOMS: atom_id res chain seq x y z
N MET A 1 5.04 -2.55 -20.62
CA MET A 1 5.38 -3.96 -20.82
C MET A 1 6.19 -4.58 -19.67
N ARG A 2 7.30 -3.98 -19.19
CA ARG A 2 8.07 -4.53 -18.04
C ARG A 2 7.28 -4.62 -16.73
N CYS A 3 6.37 -3.69 -16.47
CA CYS A 3 5.43 -3.74 -15.34
C CYS A 3 4.49 -4.95 -15.39
N LEU A 4 3.92 -5.20 -16.56
CA LEU A 4 3.03 -6.34 -16.77
C LEU A 4 3.76 -7.67 -16.61
N ALA A 5 5.01 -7.76 -17.09
CA ALA A 5 5.84 -8.95 -16.90
C ALA A 5 6.16 -9.22 -15.43
N MET A 6 6.42 -8.16 -14.63
CA MET A 6 6.68 -8.29 -13.20
C MET A 6 5.43 -8.72 -12.42
N VAL A 7 4.25 -8.21 -12.80
CA VAL A 7 2.97 -8.62 -12.19
C VAL A 7 2.60 -10.05 -12.64
N CYS A 8 2.85 -10.43 -13.90
CA CYS A 8 2.66 -11.80 -14.38
C CYS A 8 3.60 -12.79 -13.67
N LEU A 9 4.85 -12.41 -13.41
CA LEU A 9 5.79 -13.22 -12.63
C LEU A 9 5.33 -13.37 -11.17
N LEU A 10 4.86 -12.30 -10.54
CA LEU A 10 4.35 -12.34 -9.17
C LEU A 10 3.05 -13.14 -9.04
N SER A 11 2.15 -13.06 -10.03
CA SER A 11 0.94 -13.88 -10.05
C SER A 11 1.24 -15.36 -10.31
N ALA A 12 2.21 -15.67 -11.20
CA ALA A 12 2.68 -17.03 -11.44
C ALA A 12 3.39 -17.63 -10.21
N ILE A 13 4.20 -16.86 -9.49
CA ILE A 13 4.83 -17.28 -8.22
C ILE A 13 3.77 -17.51 -7.14
N GLY A 14 2.71 -16.69 -7.09
CA GLY A 14 1.58 -16.89 -6.17
C GLY A 14 0.82 -18.19 -6.41
N THR A 15 0.66 -18.61 -7.64
CA THR A 15 -0.02 -19.87 -8.00
C THR A 15 0.88 -21.11 -7.86
N VAL A 16 2.19 -20.98 -8.08
CA VAL A 16 3.16 -22.09 -7.91
C VAL A 16 3.48 -22.32 -6.43
N SER A 17 3.50 -21.29 -5.58
CA SER A 17 3.73 -21.43 -4.13
C SER A 17 2.57 -22.08 -3.37
N ALA A 18 1.40 -22.22 -3.98
CA ALA A 18 0.30 -23.04 -3.42
C ALA A 18 0.56 -24.55 -3.54
N ALA A 19 1.60 -24.95 -4.28
CA ALA A 19 1.92 -26.36 -4.56
C ALA A 19 3.25 -26.86 -3.95
N SER A 20 4.02 -26.00 -3.24
CA SER A 20 5.30 -26.43 -2.64
C SER A 20 5.36 -26.12 -1.15
N ASN A 21 5.20 -27.16 -0.34
CA ASN A 21 5.57 -27.18 1.07
C ASN A 21 7.09 -26.99 1.18
N VAL A 22 7.53 -25.79 1.47
CA VAL A 22 8.92 -25.54 1.92
C VAL A 22 8.92 -25.54 3.43
N THR A 23 9.63 -26.53 3.99
CA THR A 23 9.79 -26.76 5.41
C THR A 23 10.51 -25.61 6.10
N THR A 24 9.92 -25.12 7.17
CA THR A 24 10.38 -24.02 8.06
C THR A 24 11.65 -24.34 8.87
N ALA A 25 12.36 -25.41 8.58
CA ALA A 25 13.50 -25.88 9.39
C ALA A 25 14.84 -25.17 9.10
N GLU A 26 15.01 -24.50 7.96
CA GLU A 26 16.30 -23.87 7.59
C GLU A 26 16.44 -22.41 8.05
N LEU A 27 15.37 -21.76 8.47
CA LEU A 27 15.40 -20.34 8.90
C LEU A 27 15.67 -20.14 10.39
N GLN A 28 15.58 -21.19 11.20
CA GLN A 28 15.76 -21.10 12.66
C GLN A 28 17.25 -21.07 13.07
N GLY A 29 18.14 -21.55 12.22
CA GLY A 29 19.58 -21.65 12.54
C GLY A 29 20.37 -20.32 12.49
N GLU A 30 19.90 -19.32 11.76
CA GLU A 30 20.60 -18.02 11.65
C GLU A 30 20.16 -16.97 12.69
N VAL A 31 19.03 -17.18 13.36
CA VAL A 31 18.48 -16.22 14.34
C VAL A 31 19.15 -16.32 15.70
N ASP A 32 19.60 -17.50 16.09
CA ASP A 32 20.21 -17.74 17.42
C ASP A 32 21.64 -17.17 17.56
N ALA A 33 22.30 -16.87 16.45
CA ALA A 33 23.66 -16.31 16.46
C ALA A 33 23.71 -14.79 16.67
N MET A 34 22.62 -14.04 16.50
CA MET A 34 22.58 -12.57 16.65
C MET A 34 22.00 -12.06 17.99
N ALA A 35 21.43 -12.92 18.81
CA ALA A 35 20.73 -12.52 20.03
C ALA A 35 21.64 -12.25 21.25
N HIS A 36 22.95 -12.41 21.15
CA HIS A 36 23.84 -12.41 22.32
C HIS A 36 24.50 -11.08 22.66
N ASN A 37 24.18 -9.97 22.00
CA ASN A 37 24.83 -8.68 22.26
C ASN A 37 23.88 -7.46 22.27
N VAL A 38 22.81 -7.48 23.04
CA VAL A 38 22.09 -6.26 23.38
C VAL A 38 21.91 -6.18 24.89
N SER A 39 22.73 -5.32 25.52
CA SER A 39 22.64 -4.95 26.91
C SER A 39 21.29 -4.31 27.25
N VAL A 40 20.58 -4.92 28.16
CA VAL A 40 19.32 -4.43 28.72
C VAL A 40 19.65 -3.16 29.54
N ARG A 41 19.20 -2.01 29.07
CA ARG A 41 19.16 -0.78 29.86
C ARG A 41 17.89 -0.82 30.72
N GLU A 42 18.08 -0.87 32.04
CA GLU A 42 16.98 -0.81 33.00
C GLU A 42 16.13 0.46 32.81
N MET A 43 14.85 0.26 32.47
CA MET A 43 13.83 1.29 32.57
C MET A 43 13.43 1.44 34.02
N LYS A 44 13.70 2.61 34.62
CA LYS A 44 13.18 2.99 35.93
C LYS A 44 11.65 3.02 35.87
N SER A 45 11.02 2.30 36.82
CA SER A 45 9.59 2.33 37.08
C SER A 45 9.12 3.76 37.38
N ALA A 46 8.18 4.25 36.59
CA ALA A 46 7.40 5.42 36.93
C ALA A 46 6.40 5.02 38.04
N ASP A 47 6.32 5.82 39.09
CA ASP A 47 5.43 5.62 40.22
C ASP A 47 3.97 5.54 39.82
N TRP A 48 3.37 4.41 40.10
CA TRP A 48 1.92 4.17 39.99
C TRP A 48 1.29 4.42 41.37
N ASP A 49 1.13 5.68 41.76
CA ASP A 49 0.29 6.08 42.88
C ASP A 49 -1.14 6.38 42.42
N GLY A 50 -1.91 5.33 42.28
CA GLY A 50 -3.34 5.43 42.05
C GLY A 50 -4.11 4.80 43.20
N HIS A 51 -4.63 5.61 44.13
CA HIS A 51 -5.67 5.18 45.08
C HIS A 51 -6.90 4.74 44.30
N SER A 52 -6.98 3.45 43.98
CA SER A 52 -8.24 2.81 43.60
C SER A 52 -8.84 2.12 44.80
N THR A 53 -10.02 2.55 45.21
CA THR A 53 -10.90 1.81 46.12
C THR A 53 -11.14 0.43 45.54
N GLU A 54 -10.49 -0.57 46.12
CA GLU A 54 -10.70 -1.99 45.76
C GLU A 54 -12.15 -2.38 46.02
N THR A 55 -12.96 -2.41 44.96
CA THR A 55 -14.16 -3.24 44.98
C THR A 55 -13.71 -4.68 44.76
N PRO A 56 -14.12 -5.65 45.62
CA PRO A 56 -13.68 -7.02 45.46
C PRO A 56 -14.10 -7.54 44.10
N LEU A 57 -13.11 -7.86 43.24
CA LEU A 57 -13.30 -8.58 42.02
C LEU A 57 -14.00 -9.90 42.34
N VAL A 58 -15.11 -10.13 41.68
CA VAL A 58 -15.87 -11.37 41.69
C VAL A 58 -14.92 -12.56 41.67
N ASN A 59 -15.20 -13.58 42.47
CA ASN A 59 -14.40 -14.82 42.65
C ASN A 59 -14.25 -15.69 41.37
N GLU A 60 -14.53 -15.16 40.20
CA GLU A 60 -14.38 -15.86 38.92
C GLU A 60 -13.07 -15.49 38.25
N SER A 61 -12.36 -16.51 37.81
CA SER A 61 -11.11 -16.30 37.06
C SER A 61 -11.43 -15.54 35.77
N LEU A 62 -10.57 -14.59 35.38
CA LEU A 62 -10.66 -13.82 34.13
C LEU A 62 -10.83 -14.74 32.90
N ASP A 63 -10.21 -15.91 32.95
CA ASP A 63 -10.34 -16.94 31.92
C ASP A 63 -11.80 -17.41 31.73
N ALA A 64 -12.55 -17.51 32.81
CA ALA A 64 -13.98 -17.90 32.73
C ALA A 64 -14.83 -16.80 32.06
N LEU A 65 -14.50 -15.52 32.29
CA LEU A 65 -15.19 -14.38 31.65
C LEU A 65 -14.88 -14.27 30.15
N LEU A 66 -13.70 -14.66 29.71
CA LEU A 66 -13.24 -14.54 28.31
C LEU A 66 -13.38 -15.87 27.52
N GLU A 67 -13.78 -16.96 28.19
CA GLU A 67 -13.99 -18.22 27.51
C GLU A 67 -15.30 -18.20 26.68
N VAL A 68 -15.15 -18.28 25.35
CA VAL A 68 -16.26 -18.26 24.40
C VAL A 68 -16.62 -19.65 23.89
N PHE A 69 -15.60 -20.44 23.52
CA PHE A 69 -15.77 -21.78 22.99
C PHE A 69 -14.94 -22.77 23.79
N ASN A 70 -15.65 -23.69 24.47
CA ASN A 70 -15.04 -24.81 25.19
C ASN A 70 -15.73 -26.12 24.81
N PRO A 71 -15.08 -26.97 24.01
CA PRO A 71 -15.67 -28.25 23.58
C PRO A 71 -15.98 -29.20 24.74
N GLN A 72 -15.28 -29.10 25.88
CA GLN A 72 -15.58 -29.92 27.05
C GLN A 72 -16.83 -29.46 27.78
N LYS A 73 -17.05 -28.14 27.90
CA LYS A 73 -18.31 -27.60 28.40
C LYS A 73 -19.46 -27.95 27.46
N LEU A 74 -19.25 -27.83 26.15
CA LEU A 74 -20.22 -28.21 25.14
C LEU A 74 -20.59 -29.69 25.28
N ALA A 75 -19.64 -30.59 25.50
CA ALA A 75 -19.89 -32.02 25.69
C ALA A 75 -20.78 -32.32 26.91
N ARG A 76 -20.62 -31.62 28.01
CA ARG A 76 -21.45 -31.76 29.22
C ARG A 76 -22.89 -31.32 28.98
N ARG A 77 -23.10 -30.26 28.22
CA ARG A 77 -24.42 -29.69 27.91
C ARG A 77 -25.13 -30.44 26.80
N TRP A 78 -24.36 -31.09 25.93
CA TRP A 78 -24.85 -31.80 24.73
C TRP A 78 -25.95 -32.84 25.03
N SER A 79 -25.83 -33.55 26.14
CA SER A 79 -26.79 -34.59 26.54
C SER A 79 -28.15 -34.02 27.03
N ASN A 80 -28.21 -32.76 27.42
CA ASN A 80 -29.35 -32.20 28.13
C ASN A 80 -30.23 -31.27 27.30
N GLN A 81 -29.78 -30.86 26.07
CA GLN A 81 -30.52 -29.90 25.25
C GLN A 81 -30.72 -30.45 23.82
N GLN A 82 -31.94 -30.28 23.32
CA GLN A 82 -32.24 -30.51 21.90
C GLN A 82 -31.78 -29.29 21.09
N VAL A 83 -30.62 -29.38 20.45
CA VAL A 83 -30.11 -28.35 19.55
C VAL A 83 -30.64 -28.62 18.15
N ASN A 84 -31.14 -27.62 17.47
CA ASN A 84 -31.73 -27.78 16.13
C ASN A 84 -30.61 -27.71 15.05
N LEU A 85 -29.77 -28.76 14.97
CA LEU A 85 -28.70 -28.91 13.96
C LEU A 85 -29.18 -29.80 12.83
N THR A 86 -28.48 -29.67 11.68
CA THR A 86 -28.62 -30.64 10.59
C THR A 86 -28.20 -32.04 11.06
N ASP A 87 -28.87 -33.07 10.58
CA ASP A 87 -28.71 -34.46 11.11
C ASP A 87 -27.25 -34.93 10.94
N GLU A 88 -26.62 -34.59 9.82
CA GLU A 88 -25.21 -34.93 9.52
C GLU A 88 -24.23 -34.20 10.45
N CYS A 89 -24.40 -32.89 10.65
CA CYS A 89 -23.60 -32.13 11.60
C CYS A 89 -23.77 -32.65 13.03
N ARG A 90 -25.00 -32.94 13.43
CA ARG A 90 -25.30 -33.50 14.76
C ARG A 90 -24.60 -34.83 15.00
N ALA A 91 -24.61 -35.73 14.02
CA ALA A 91 -23.93 -37.04 14.13
C ALA A 91 -22.41 -36.86 14.30
N HIS A 92 -21.79 -36.03 13.45
CA HIS A 92 -20.33 -35.80 13.50
C HIS A 92 -19.91 -35.02 14.76
N VAL A 93 -20.67 -34.05 15.21
CA VAL A 93 -20.41 -33.34 16.50
C VAL A 93 -20.53 -34.27 17.67
N ASN A 94 -21.54 -35.15 17.70
CA ASN A 94 -21.69 -36.15 18.76
C ASN A 94 -20.52 -37.13 18.79
N GLU A 95 -20.05 -37.60 17.65
CA GLU A 95 -18.86 -38.42 17.50
C GLU A 95 -17.59 -37.72 18.00
N TYR A 96 -17.40 -36.42 17.60
CA TYR A 96 -16.31 -35.58 18.07
C TYR A 96 -16.29 -35.45 19.59
N LEU A 97 -17.40 -35.06 20.20
CA LEU A 97 -17.52 -34.87 21.66
C LEU A 97 -17.32 -36.16 22.44
N THR A 98 -17.81 -37.28 21.89
CA THR A 98 -17.61 -38.64 22.50
C THR A 98 -16.14 -39.03 22.52
N HIS A 99 -15.42 -38.80 21.41
CA HIS A 99 -13.99 -39.11 21.30
C HIS A 99 -13.13 -38.14 22.09
N LEU A 100 -13.54 -36.89 22.19
CA LEU A 100 -12.89 -35.87 23.02
C LEU A 100 -12.92 -36.24 24.50
N ASN A 101 -14.08 -36.71 25.00
CA ASN A 101 -14.24 -37.18 26.38
C ASN A 101 -13.42 -38.47 26.66
N LYS A 102 -13.15 -39.28 25.64
CA LYS A 102 -12.28 -40.44 25.72
C LYS A 102 -10.78 -40.11 25.58
N GLY A 103 -10.44 -38.85 25.35
CA GLY A 103 -9.05 -38.42 25.18
C GLY A 103 -8.41 -38.88 23.88
N VAL A 104 -9.16 -39.16 22.83
CA VAL A 104 -8.63 -39.60 21.55
C VAL A 104 -7.85 -38.48 20.85
N LEU A 105 -6.63 -38.78 20.38
CA LEU A 105 -5.68 -37.76 19.91
C LEU A 105 -6.19 -36.85 18.79
N TRP A 106 -6.91 -37.41 17.80
CA TRP A 106 -7.46 -36.54 16.72
C TRP A 106 -8.47 -35.53 17.23
N ALA A 107 -9.33 -35.92 18.19
CA ALA A 107 -10.33 -35.02 18.78
C ALA A 107 -9.67 -33.94 19.66
N LEU A 108 -8.61 -34.29 20.39
CA LEU A 108 -7.80 -33.35 21.15
C LEU A 108 -7.12 -32.33 20.21
N LYS A 109 -6.49 -32.78 19.11
CA LYS A 109 -5.88 -31.93 18.10
C LYS A 109 -6.90 -31.00 17.42
N MET A 110 -8.11 -31.48 17.14
CA MET A 110 -9.19 -30.68 16.58
C MET A 110 -9.61 -29.57 17.56
N SER A 111 -9.73 -29.89 18.85
CA SER A 111 -9.97 -28.90 19.90
C SER A 111 -8.81 -27.89 20.02
N ASP A 112 -7.57 -28.33 19.85
CA ASP A 112 -6.37 -27.50 19.97
C ASP A 112 -6.18 -26.57 18.76
N ALA A 113 -6.61 -26.99 17.57
CA ALA A 113 -6.62 -26.18 16.37
C ALA A 113 -7.67 -25.04 16.41
N SER A 114 -8.69 -25.15 17.30
CA SER A 114 -9.71 -24.10 17.49
C SER A 114 -9.17 -22.96 18.33
N GLY A 115 -9.59 -21.75 18.02
CA GLY A 115 -9.24 -20.54 18.75
C GLY A 115 -9.79 -20.51 20.16
N ARG A 116 -9.00 -19.90 21.04
CA ARG A 116 -9.36 -19.67 22.46
C ARG A 116 -8.88 -18.28 22.84
N TYR A 117 -9.29 -17.83 24.02
CA TYR A 117 -8.70 -16.65 24.61
C TYR A 117 -7.17 -16.73 24.58
N THR A 118 -6.55 -15.70 24.03
CA THR A 118 -5.09 -15.58 23.93
C THR A 118 -4.60 -14.42 24.79
N PRO A 119 -3.36 -14.46 25.33
CA PRO A 119 -2.75 -13.32 25.98
C PRO A 119 -2.79 -12.05 25.12
N SER A 120 -2.57 -10.91 25.74
CA SER A 120 -2.58 -9.58 25.09
C SER A 120 -3.97 -9.06 24.71
N PHE A 121 -5.05 -9.64 25.20
CA PHE A 121 -6.39 -9.10 24.98
C PHE A 121 -6.52 -7.64 25.44
N PHE A 122 -6.03 -7.31 26.64
CA PHE A 122 -6.02 -5.94 27.16
C PHE A 122 -5.00 -5.02 26.47
N TRP A 123 -4.07 -5.59 25.72
CA TRP A 123 -3.12 -4.88 24.87
C TRP A 123 -3.62 -4.71 23.42
N GLY A 124 -4.88 -5.07 23.18
CA GLY A 124 -5.51 -4.87 21.87
C GLY A 124 -5.65 -6.13 21.04
N ASN A 125 -5.24 -7.32 21.50
CA ASN A 125 -5.43 -8.56 20.74
C ASN A 125 -6.93 -8.92 20.63
N ASN A 126 -7.46 -8.79 19.42
CA ASN A 126 -8.84 -9.14 19.08
C ASN A 126 -8.94 -10.45 18.30
N TYR A 127 -7.84 -11.20 18.18
CA TYR A 127 -7.74 -12.37 17.31
C TYR A 127 -7.50 -13.64 18.11
N TRP A 128 -8.51 -14.48 18.16
CA TRP A 128 -8.47 -15.81 18.77
C TRP A 128 -8.62 -16.86 17.68
N THR A 129 -7.69 -16.83 16.72
CA THR A 129 -7.86 -17.54 15.45
C THR A 129 -7.58 -19.04 15.54
N GLY A 130 -6.81 -19.51 16.54
CA GLY A 130 -6.32 -20.88 16.48
C GLY A 130 -5.41 -21.08 15.27
N SER A 131 -5.53 -22.22 14.57
CA SER A 131 -4.73 -22.48 13.36
C SER A 131 -5.55 -23.21 12.29
N GLU A 132 -5.79 -22.50 11.19
CA GLU A 132 -6.46 -23.03 9.99
C GLU A 132 -5.62 -24.16 9.36
N SER A 133 -4.30 -23.96 9.25
CA SER A 133 -3.39 -24.93 8.65
C SER A 133 -3.36 -26.26 9.42
N LEU A 134 -3.36 -26.22 10.77
CA LEU A 134 -3.42 -27.43 11.59
C LEU A 134 -4.78 -28.14 11.47
N CYS A 135 -5.89 -27.40 11.38
CA CYS A 135 -7.22 -27.98 11.17
C CYS A 135 -7.27 -28.76 9.86
N TYR A 136 -6.82 -28.18 8.75
CA TYR A 136 -6.80 -28.88 7.46
C TYR A 136 -5.75 -30.00 7.38
N GLN A 137 -4.63 -29.88 8.09
CA GLN A 137 -3.63 -30.96 8.16
C GLN A 137 -4.17 -32.21 8.85
N LEU A 138 -5.13 -32.06 9.79
CA LEU A 138 -5.79 -33.22 10.41
C LEU A 138 -6.54 -34.09 9.40
N ASN A 139 -7.06 -33.54 8.31
CA ASN A 139 -7.75 -34.30 7.27
C ASN A 139 -6.85 -35.37 6.62
N SER A 140 -5.52 -35.18 6.62
CA SER A 140 -4.56 -36.16 6.12
C SER A 140 -4.33 -37.33 7.09
N ASN A 141 -4.66 -37.16 8.38
CA ASN A 141 -4.47 -38.14 9.46
C ASN A 141 -5.75 -38.94 9.83
N ALA A 142 -6.72 -38.93 8.93
CA ALA A 142 -7.97 -39.69 8.97
C ALA A 142 -8.83 -39.52 10.24
N PRO A 143 -9.37 -38.33 10.51
CA PRO A 143 -10.57 -38.23 11.33
C PRO A 143 -11.74 -38.95 10.63
N PRO A 144 -12.75 -39.43 11.36
CA PRO A 144 -13.86 -40.20 10.78
C PRO A 144 -14.73 -39.41 9.79
N PHE A 145 -14.57 -38.07 9.76
CA PHE A 145 -15.27 -37.16 8.87
C PHE A 145 -14.36 -35.97 8.44
N PRO A 146 -14.63 -35.31 7.31
CA PRO A 146 -13.84 -34.17 6.89
C PRO A 146 -14.05 -32.98 7.84
N LEU A 147 -12.96 -32.23 8.08
CA LEU A 147 -12.92 -31.05 8.92
C LEU A 147 -12.91 -29.78 8.06
N GLY A 148 -13.55 -28.74 8.57
CA GLY A 148 -13.57 -27.40 8.00
C GLY A 148 -13.19 -26.35 9.03
N PHE A 149 -12.60 -25.28 8.58
CA PHE A 149 -12.25 -24.15 9.43
C PHE A 149 -13.28 -23.03 9.27
N TYR A 150 -13.87 -22.60 10.37
CA TYR A 150 -14.93 -21.59 10.45
C TYR A 150 -14.38 -20.37 11.16
N THR A 151 -14.67 -19.17 10.65
CA THR A 151 -14.32 -17.93 11.34
C THR A 151 -15.58 -17.22 11.79
N VAL A 152 -15.62 -16.81 13.07
CA VAL A 152 -16.76 -16.18 13.69
C VAL A 152 -16.37 -14.82 14.25
N ARG A 153 -17.11 -13.78 13.88
CA ARG A 153 -16.95 -12.45 14.44
C ARG A 153 -17.92 -12.29 15.60
N LEU A 154 -17.38 -11.99 16.76
CA LEU A 154 -18.09 -11.85 18.02
C LEU A 154 -17.94 -10.42 18.54
N GLN A 155 -18.93 -9.95 19.28
CA GLN A 155 -18.88 -8.74 20.07
C GLN A 155 -19.00 -9.12 21.55
N ILE A 156 -17.99 -8.76 22.33
CA ILE A 156 -17.92 -9.02 23.75
C ILE A 156 -18.02 -7.70 24.49
N ALA A 157 -19.04 -7.56 25.34
CA ALA A 157 -19.15 -6.47 26.30
C ALA A 157 -18.82 -7.00 27.70
N LEU A 158 -17.82 -6.42 28.33
CA LEU A 158 -17.41 -6.69 29.71
C LEU A 158 -17.92 -5.57 30.62
N PRO A 159 -17.93 -5.79 31.95
CA PRO A 159 -18.23 -4.73 32.91
C PRO A 159 -17.35 -3.51 32.70
N GLN A 160 -17.90 -2.30 32.89
CA GLN A 160 -17.20 -1.04 32.64
C GLN A 160 -15.93 -0.85 33.48
N ASN A 161 -15.83 -1.49 34.62
CA ASN A 161 -14.64 -1.50 35.47
C ASN A 161 -13.48 -2.37 34.91
N ILE A 162 -13.77 -3.30 33.98
CA ILE A 162 -12.79 -4.19 33.34
C ILE A 162 -12.44 -3.67 31.93
N SER A 163 -13.44 -3.33 31.14
CA SER A 163 -13.24 -2.75 29.80
C SER A 163 -14.35 -1.73 29.50
N PRO A 164 -14.01 -0.46 29.31
CA PRO A 164 -15.01 0.60 29.10
C PRO A 164 -15.70 0.51 27.72
N SER A 165 -15.13 -0.25 26.77
CA SER A 165 -15.64 -0.40 25.41
C SER A 165 -15.94 -1.85 25.06
N GLU A 166 -16.95 -2.03 24.21
CA GLU A 166 -17.23 -3.32 23.59
C GLU A 166 -16.11 -3.71 22.61
N ARG A 167 -15.71 -4.98 22.66
CA ARG A 167 -14.62 -5.50 21.83
C ARG A 167 -15.16 -6.46 20.77
N ARG A 168 -14.71 -6.29 19.54
CA ARG A 168 -15.02 -7.20 18.42
C ARG A 168 -13.89 -8.20 18.27
N ILE A 169 -14.19 -9.49 18.35
CA ILE A 169 -13.20 -10.57 18.34
C ILE A 169 -13.44 -11.46 17.14
N LEU A 170 -12.37 -11.86 16.48
CA LEU A 170 -12.36 -12.89 15.46
C LEU A 170 -11.96 -14.24 16.10
N LEU A 171 -12.88 -15.19 16.11
CA LEU A 171 -12.68 -16.54 16.63
C LEU A 171 -12.62 -17.53 15.49
N GLY A 172 -11.56 -18.36 15.44
CA GLY A 172 -11.45 -19.47 14.50
C GLY A 172 -11.86 -20.80 15.13
N LEU A 173 -12.61 -21.62 14.43
CA LEU A 173 -13.10 -22.89 14.92
C LEU A 173 -12.85 -24.00 13.91
N CYS A 174 -12.22 -25.08 14.37
CA CYS A 174 -12.07 -26.32 13.62
C CYS A 174 -13.26 -27.23 13.96
N LEU A 175 -14.19 -27.42 13.01
CA LEU A 175 -15.42 -28.19 13.21
C LEU A 175 -15.64 -29.16 12.03
N PRO A 176 -16.58 -30.14 12.14
CA PRO A 176 -16.93 -31.00 11.02
C PRO A 176 -17.38 -30.19 9.81
N PHE A 177 -16.89 -30.54 8.62
CA PHE A 177 -17.24 -29.86 7.37
C PHE A 177 -18.74 -29.93 7.03
N SER A 178 -19.47 -30.94 7.55
CA SER A 178 -20.92 -31.10 7.40
C SER A 178 -21.77 -29.99 8.08
N CYS A 179 -21.17 -29.21 9.00
CA CYS A 179 -21.89 -28.15 9.70
C CYS A 179 -22.05 -26.91 8.81
N ASN A 180 -23.26 -26.35 8.78
CA ASN A 180 -23.53 -25.10 8.09
C ASN A 180 -23.34 -23.89 9.03
N LYS A 181 -23.50 -22.67 8.53
CA LYS A 181 -23.33 -21.43 9.32
C LYS A 181 -24.26 -21.35 10.52
N GLU A 182 -25.48 -21.81 10.35
CA GLU A 182 -26.49 -21.75 11.40
C GLU A 182 -26.20 -22.81 12.47
N ASP A 183 -25.74 -24.00 12.07
CA ASP A 183 -25.31 -25.03 13.01
C ASP A 183 -24.18 -24.51 13.90
N VAL A 184 -23.15 -23.85 13.31
CA VAL A 184 -22.03 -23.24 14.05
C VAL A 184 -22.51 -22.14 14.99
N ARG A 185 -23.48 -21.32 14.57
CA ARG A 185 -24.08 -20.30 15.44
C ARG A 185 -24.75 -20.90 16.65
N GLN A 186 -25.53 -21.97 16.46
CA GLN A 186 -26.23 -22.67 17.56
C GLN A 186 -25.23 -23.38 18.49
N LEU A 187 -24.19 -24.02 17.97
CA LEU A 187 -23.13 -24.62 18.78
C LEU A 187 -22.42 -23.60 19.68
N LEU A 188 -22.14 -22.42 19.13
CA LEU A 188 -21.56 -21.32 19.92
C LEU A 188 -22.53 -20.77 20.96
N GLN A 189 -23.79 -20.55 20.60
CA GLN A 189 -24.81 -20.11 21.57
C GLN A 189 -24.92 -21.08 22.73
N LEU A 190 -24.90 -22.39 22.47
CA LEU A 190 -24.89 -23.41 23.50
C LEU A 190 -23.62 -23.37 24.36
N SER A 191 -22.46 -23.10 23.74
CA SER A 191 -21.18 -22.99 24.45
C SER A 191 -21.13 -21.76 25.37
N VAL A 192 -21.72 -20.65 24.94
CA VAL A 192 -21.73 -19.35 25.65
C VAL A 192 -22.80 -19.29 26.77
N GLN A 193 -23.85 -20.13 26.70
CA GLN A 193 -24.86 -20.20 27.77
C GLN A 193 -24.19 -20.56 29.09
N ASP A 194 -24.19 -19.64 30.04
CA ASP A 194 -23.67 -19.88 31.39
C ASP A 194 -24.75 -20.38 32.28
N GLU A 195 -24.42 -21.27 33.22
CA GLU A 195 -25.39 -21.84 34.21
C GLU A 195 -25.83 -20.77 35.22
N GLU A 196 -24.90 -19.80 35.49
CA GLU A 196 -25.15 -18.61 36.27
C GLU A 196 -25.03 -17.36 35.41
N PRO A 197 -25.82 -16.29 35.66
CA PRO A 197 -25.73 -15.07 34.89
C PRO A 197 -24.37 -14.41 35.07
N GLN A 198 -23.56 -14.48 34.04
CA GLN A 198 -22.23 -13.85 34.00
C GLN A 198 -22.36 -12.34 33.69
N PRO A 199 -21.52 -11.50 34.28
CA PRO A 199 -21.53 -10.05 34.00
C PRO A 199 -20.86 -9.74 32.63
N ARG A 200 -21.24 -10.48 31.58
CA ARG A 200 -20.76 -10.30 30.23
C ARG A 200 -21.87 -10.47 29.22
N SER A 201 -21.76 -9.81 28.10
CA SER A 201 -22.65 -10.02 26.95
C SER A 201 -21.82 -10.42 25.74
N ILE A 202 -22.19 -11.51 25.08
CA ILE A 202 -21.52 -12.02 23.86
C ILE A 202 -22.58 -12.09 22.76
N GLN A 203 -22.31 -11.38 21.65
CA GLN A 203 -23.18 -11.39 20.48
C GLN A 203 -22.42 -11.95 19.28
N ILE A 204 -23.02 -12.87 18.54
CA ILE A 204 -22.47 -13.44 17.33
C ILE A 204 -22.89 -12.57 16.15
N LEU A 205 -21.92 -11.80 15.57
CA LEU A 205 -22.21 -10.89 14.49
C LEU A 205 -22.25 -11.60 13.14
N LYS A 206 -21.22 -12.44 12.83
CA LYS A 206 -21.08 -13.06 11.53
C LYS A 206 -20.36 -14.40 11.64
N VAL A 207 -20.80 -15.37 10.85
CA VAL A 207 -20.13 -16.68 10.71
C VAL A 207 -19.75 -16.85 9.24
N ARG A 208 -18.49 -17.15 8.97
CA ARG A 208 -18.00 -17.59 7.66
C ARG A 208 -17.75 -19.09 7.67
N SER A 209 -18.15 -19.74 6.60
CA SER A 209 -18.04 -21.18 6.44
C SER A 209 -17.09 -21.54 5.29
N PRO A 210 -16.36 -22.64 5.37
CA PRO A 210 -15.55 -23.15 4.25
C PRO A 210 -16.39 -23.52 3.01
N HIS A 211 -17.71 -23.69 3.16
CA HIS A 211 -18.62 -23.92 2.02
C HIS A 211 -18.76 -22.71 1.11
N ASP A 212 -18.45 -21.50 1.59
CA ASP A 212 -18.52 -20.26 0.80
C ASP A 212 -17.25 -20.02 -0.05
N SER A 213 -16.37 -20.99 -0.18
CA SER A 213 -15.10 -20.82 -0.87
C SER A 213 -15.26 -20.30 -2.31
N TYR A 214 -14.49 -19.27 -2.63
CA TYR A 214 -14.46 -18.69 -3.98
C TYR A 214 -13.51 -19.46 -4.88
N ILE A 215 -14.02 -19.88 -6.03
CA ILE A 215 -13.25 -20.62 -7.04
C ILE A 215 -12.87 -19.67 -8.17
N MET A 216 -11.61 -19.28 -8.26
CA MET A 216 -11.10 -18.31 -9.26
C MET A 216 -11.41 -18.69 -10.71
N TRP A 217 -11.42 -19.99 -11.03
CA TRP A 217 -11.67 -20.50 -12.40
C TRP A 217 -13.07 -20.21 -12.95
N HIS A 218 -14.03 -19.85 -12.10
CA HIS A 218 -15.39 -19.48 -12.51
C HIS A 218 -15.54 -17.96 -12.70
N ASP A 219 -14.52 -17.15 -12.37
CA ASP A 219 -14.59 -15.70 -12.50
C ASP A 219 -14.19 -15.25 -13.91
N ARG A 220 -15.02 -14.40 -14.54
CA ARG A 220 -14.76 -13.83 -15.86
C ARG A 220 -13.52 -12.94 -15.86
N THR A 221 -13.31 -12.17 -14.80
CA THR A 221 -12.16 -11.27 -14.65
C THR A 221 -10.86 -12.05 -14.66
N PHE A 222 -10.82 -13.23 -14.02
CA PHE A 222 -9.65 -14.10 -14.04
C PHE A 222 -9.26 -14.51 -15.49
N TRP A 223 -10.21 -14.92 -16.31
CA TRP A 223 -9.94 -15.35 -17.68
C TRP A 223 -9.52 -14.21 -18.60
N ILE A 224 -10.09 -12.99 -18.39
CA ILE A 224 -9.66 -11.78 -19.11
C ILE A 224 -8.19 -11.47 -18.76
N LEU A 225 -7.83 -11.49 -17.47
CA LEU A 225 -6.46 -11.26 -17.02
C LEU A 225 -5.50 -12.32 -17.56
N PHE A 226 -5.89 -13.58 -17.53
CA PHE A 226 -5.11 -14.69 -18.08
C PHE A 226 -4.83 -14.49 -19.59
N ALA A 227 -5.85 -14.18 -20.36
CA ALA A 227 -5.71 -13.93 -21.80
C ALA A 227 -4.78 -12.73 -22.08
N VAL A 228 -4.95 -11.61 -21.36
CA VAL A 228 -4.07 -10.43 -21.47
C VAL A 228 -2.64 -10.80 -21.11
N SER A 229 -2.43 -11.59 -20.05
CA SER A 229 -1.09 -12.03 -19.63
C SER A 229 -0.40 -12.87 -20.70
N VAL A 230 -1.12 -13.79 -21.32
CA VAL A 230 -0.59 -14.64 -22.41
C VAL A 230 -0.22 -13.80 -23.62
N ILE A 231 -1.08 -12.84 -24.02
CA ILE A 231 -0.80 -11.93 -25.13
C ILE A 231 0.46 -11.10 -24.86
N VAL A 232 0.59 -10.53 -23.66
CA VAL A 232 1.75 -9.70 -23.28
C VAL A 232 3.04 -10.54 -23.26
N LEU A 233 2.99 -11.75 -22.70
CA LEU A 233 4.13 -12.67 -22.73
C LEU A 233 4.52 -13.03 -24.16
N GLY A 234 3.55 -13.34 -25.01
CA GLY A 234 3.78 -13.60 -26.44
C GLY A 234 4.46 -12.43 -27.15
N LEU A 235 3.96 -11.21 -26.92
CA LEU A 235 4.57 -10.00 -27.50
C LEU A 235 5.99 -9.73 -26.95
N MET A 236 6.25 -10.04 -25.69
CA MET A 236 7.59 -9.93 -25.10
C MET A 236 8.58 -10.93 -25.72
N VAL A 237 8.15 -12.20 -25.87
CA VAL A 237 8.98 -13.23 -26.53
C VAL A 237 9.27 -12.86 -27.98
N LEU A 238 8.24 -12.43 -28.74
CA LEU A 238 8.40 -11.98 -30.11
C LEU A 238 9.33 -10.76 -30.23
N GLY A 239 9.13 -9.76 -29.33
CA GLY A 239 10.00 -8.58 -29.29
C GLY A 239 11.45 -8.92 -28.97
N THR A 240 11.68 -9.81 -27.99
CA THR A 240 13.04 -10.26 -27.66
C THR A 240 13.68 -11.06 -28.81
N ALA A 241 12.91 -11.95 -29.42
CA ALA A 241 13.38 -12.70 -30.59
C ALA A 241 13.73 -11.78 -31.76
N TYR A 242 12.90 -10.74 -32.01
CA TYR A 242 13.17 -9.74 -33.03
C TYR A 242 14.42 -8.92 -32.73
N ASP A 243 14.61 -8.48 -31.48
CA ASP A 243 15.84 -7.76 -31.07
C ASP A 243 17.09 -8.64 -31.24
N LEU A 244 17.01 -9.91 -30.84
CA LEU A 244 18.10 -10.86 -31.04
C LEU A 244 18.40 -11.09 -32.54
N TYR A 245 17.35 -11.17 -33.35
CA TYR A 245 17.50 -11.27 -34.82
C TYR A 245 18.21 -10.05 -35.40
N LEU A 246 17.81 -8.82 -35.01
CA LEU A 246 18.46 -7.58 -35.44
C LEU A 246 19.93 -7.51 -35.00
N VAL A 247 20.25 -7.89 -33.76
CA VAL A 247 21.61 -7.96 -33.25
C VAL A 247 22.42 -8.99 -34.05
N HIS A 248 21.88 -10.14 -34.35
CA HIS A 248 22.51 -11.16 -35.16
C HIS A 248 22.79 -10.65 -36.59
N GLN A 249 21.79 -10.02 -37.22
CA GLN A 249 21.93 -9.44 -38.56
C GLN A 249 22.98 -8.33 -38.60
N SER A 250 23.00 -7.47 -37.60
CA SER A 250 24.04 -6.41 -37.51
C SER A 250 25.42 -7.00 -37.31
N ARG A 251 25.61 -8.04 -36.49
CA ARG A 251 26.89 -8.75 -36.36
C ARG A 251 27.31 -9.40 -37.67
N HIS A 252 26.42 -10.00 -38.44
CA HIS A 252 26.69 -10.55 -39.76
C HIS A 252 27.11 -9.47 -40.78
N PHE A 253 26.45 -8.31 -40.73
CA PHE A 253 26.79 -7.18 -41.57
C PHE A 253 28.17 -6.63 -41.24
N PHE A 254 28.52 -6.45 -39.97
CA PHE A 254 29.83 -6.05 -39.52
C PHE A 254 30.90 -7.09 -39.85
N SER A 255 30.61 -8.38 -39.66
CA SER A 255 31.53 -9.46 -40.00
C SER A 255 31.83 -9.50 -41.51
N LYS A 256 30.84 -9.35 -42.39
CA LYS A 256 31.02 -9.30 -43.84
C LYS A 256 31.82 -8.08 -44.28
N ASN A 257 31.56 -6.92 -43.70
CA ASN A 257 32.29 -5.70 -44.05
C ASN A 257 33.75 -5.74 -43.57
N TYR A 258 33.99 -6.32 -42.39
CA TYR A 258 35.36 -6.51 -41.89
C TYR A 258 36.14 -7.51 -42.73
N THR A 259 35.53 -8.60 -43.19
CA THR A 259 36.15 -9.58 -44.09
C THR A 259 36.43 -8.96 -45.46
N TYR A 260 35.58 -8.06 -45.96
CA TYR A 260 35.77 -7.35 -47.23
C TYR A 260 36.92 -6.30 -47.13
N GLU A 261 37.09 -5.60 -46.02
CA GLU A 261 38.20 -4.69 -45.80
C GLU A 261 39.55 -5.42 -45.61
N ILE A 262 39.56 -6.55 -44.91
CA ILE A 262 40.74 -7.39 -44.73
C ILE A 262 41.21 -7.98 -46.09
N THR A 263 40.30 -8.42 -46.93
CA THR A 263 40.61 -8.91 -48.29
C THR A 263 41.07 -7.80 -49.21
N ARG A 264 40.65 -6.54 -49.01
CA ARG A 264 41.08 -5.38 -49.79
C ARG A 264 42.43 -4.84 -49.30
N ALA A 265 42.78 -5.05 -48.04
CA ALA A 265 44.10 -4.67 -47.49
C ALA A 265 45.21 -5.65 -47.80
N SER A 266 44.94 -6.83 -48.35
CA SER A 266 45.95 -7.82 -48.74
C SER A 266 46.42 -7.72 -50.20
N THR A 267 46.02 -6.70 -50.97
CA THR A 267 46.63 -6.37 -52.25
C THR A 267 47.72 -5.32 -52.05
N PRO A 268 48.96 -5.60 -52.43
CA PRO A 268 50.09 -4.67 -52.19
C PRO A 268 50.10 -3.59 -53.22
N HIS A 269 49.63 -2.38 -52.91
CA HIS A 269 50.06 -1.17 -53.62
C HIS A 269 50.09 0.08 -52.71
N LEU A 270 51.26 0.57 -52.46
CA LEU A 270 51.72 1.95 -52.19
C LEU A 270 51.12 2.68 -50.94
N GLY A 271 51.93 2.79 -49.92
CA GLY A 271 52.33 3.93 -49.11
C GLY A 271 51.33 5.01 -48.78
N VAL A 272 50.64 4.88 -47.62
CA VAL A 272 50.22 6.00 -46.78
C VAL A 272 50.20 5.49 -45.34
N GLY A 273 50.75 6.30 -44.41
CA GLY A 273 50.97 5.95 -43.01
C GLY A 273 49.73 5.68 -42.16
N PRO A 274 49.89 5.19 -40.92
CA PRO A 274 48.79 4.68 -40.11
C PRO A 274 47.87 5.79 -39.63
N ILE A 275 46.61 5.74 -40.09
CA ILE A 275 45.52 6.53 -39.55
C ILE A 275 45.06 5.83 -38.27
N LYS A 276 45.26 6.46 -37.12
CA LYS A 276 44.62 6.11 -35.84
C LYS A 276 43.10 6.31 -35.98
N LEU A 277 42.36 5.24 -36.04
CA LEU A 277 40.90 5.28 -35.89
C LEU A 277 40.57 5.23 -34.39
N GLU A 278 40.13 6.37 -33.88
CA GLU A 278 39.46 6.43 -32.58
C GLU A 278 38.10 5.71 -32.67
N VAL A 279 38.01 4.50 -32.13
CA VAL A 279 36.77 3.77 -31.91
C VAL A 279 36.14 4.26 -30.61
N GLY A 280 35.50 5.38 -30.69
CA GLY A 280 34.72 5.90 -29.57
C GLY A 280 33.74 6.96 -30.07
N ASN A 281 32.48 6.59 -30.33
CA ASN A 281 31.31 7.50 -30.32
C ASN A 281 30.16 7.14 -31.27
N PHE A 282 30.00 5.86 -31.64
CA PHE A 282 28.83 5.52 -32.49
C PHE A 282 27.74 4.62 -31.83
N ILE A 283 27.90 4.26 -30.56
CA ILE A 283 26.87 3.50 -29.82
C ILE A 283 25.96 4.40 -28.97
N GLN A 284 26.21 5.71 -28.94
CA GLN A 284 25.48 6.65 -28.07
C GLN A 284 24.30 7.40 -28.72
N THR A 285 24.02 7.22 -30.01
CA THR A 285 23.03 8.05 -30.72
C THR A 285 21.67 7.38 -30.96
N THR A 286 21.50 6.11 -30.67
CA THR A 286 20.19 5.44 -30.86
C THR A 286 19.41 5.13 -29.58
N THR A 287 19.94 5.48 -28.40
CA THR A 287 19.26 5.28 -27.12
C THR A 287 18.80 6.57 -26.42
N SER A 288 18.96 7.74 -27.06
CA SER A 288 18.70 9.04 -26.42
C SER A 288 17.25 9.56 -26.50
N HIS A 289 16.30 8.81 -27.03
CA HIS A 289 14.92 9.26 -27.15
C HIS A 289 13.90 8.58 -26.21
N ALA A 290 14.34 7.85 -25.19
CA ALA A 290 13.42 7.19 -24.24
C ALA A 290 13.77 7.43 -22.76
N ASN A 291 14.53 8.44 -22.44
CA ASN A 291 15.03 8.66 -21.08
C ASN A 291 14.63 10.00 -20.50
N GLU A 292 13.37 10.14 -20.12
CA GLU A 292 12.97 11.12 -19.11
C GLU A 292 12.31 10.37 -17.96
N GLY A 293 13.19 10.04 -17.00
CA GLY A 293 12.87 9.25 -15.83
C GLY A 293 12.15 10.07 -14.77
N VAL A 294 11.17 9.47 -14.21
CA VAL A 294 10.59 9.84 -12.93
C VAL A 294 11.58 9.45 -11.84
N ILE A 295 12.03 10.43 -11.07
CA ILE A 295 12.98 10.25 -9.96
C ILE A 295 12.25 9.71 -8.74
N ASN A 296 12.87 8.75 -8.10
CA ASN A 296 12.63 8.06 -6.84
C ASN A 296 11.73 8.69 -5.77
N HIS A 297 10.86 7.89 -5.22
CA HIS A 297 10.74 7.60 -3.77
C HIS A 297 9.55 6.64 -3.55
N GLY A 298 9.83 5.38 -3.29
CA GLY A 298 8.83 4.35 -3.07
C GLY A 298 8.90 3.71 -1.68
N LEU A 299 9.58 4.31 -0.72
CA LEU A 299 9.87 3.63 0.55
C LEU A 299 9.01 4.07 1.75
N GLN A 300 8.39 5.25 1.72
CA GLN A 300 7.62 5.75 2.85
C GLN A 300 6.09 5.62 2.74
N GLY A 301 5.58 5.32 1.54
CA GLY A 301 4.14 5.09 1.34
C GLY A 301 3.61 3.74 1.86
N SER A 302 4.49 2.82 2.25
CA SER A 302 4.09 1.47 2.66
C SER A 302 3.50 1.39 4.07
N LEU A 303 4.01 2.20 5.02
CA LEU A 303 3.44 2.23 6.37
C LEU A 303 2.11 3.00 6.42
N GLY A 304 1.99 4.07 5.62
CA GLY A 304 0.73 4.79 5.52
C GLY A 304 -0.43 3.95 4.95
N THR A 305 -0.13 2.88 4.21
CA THR A 305 -1.17 1.99 3.65
C THR A 305 -1.57 0.88 4.61
N LEU A 306 -0.71 0.52 5.57
CA LEU A 306 -1.09 -0.34 6.69
C LEU A 306 -1.95 0.43 7.72
N ASN A 307 -1.72 1.75 7.86
CA ASN A 307 -2.49 2.64 8.72
C ASN A 307 -3.77 3.18 8.06
N GLY A 308 -4.06 2.83 6.82
CA GLY A 308 -5.27 3.22 6.07
C GLY A 308 -6.56 2.56 6.57
N SER A 309 -6.61 2.29 7.84
CA SER A 309 -7.82 1.92 8.54
C SER A 309 -8.61 3.19 8.85
N ILE A 310 -9.56 3.42 8.04
CA ILE A 310 -10.46 4.57 7.98
C ILE A 310 -11.22 4.69 9.29
N ASN A 311 -10.82 5.60 10.15
CA ASN A 311 -11.70 6.12 11.19
C ASN A 311 -12.75 7.04 10.54
N THR A 312 -13.74 6.46 9.90
CA THR A 312 -14.98 7.16 9.62
C THR A 312 -15.72 7.26 10.94
N THR A 313 -15.96 8.49 11.38
CA THR A 313 -16.90 8.85 12.46
C THR A 313 -18.34 8.49 12.05
N SER A 314 -18.65 7.25 12.11
CA SER A 314 -19.95 6.64 12.25
C SER A 314 -19.66 5.26 12.80
N ASN A 315 -20.17 4.92 13.93
CA ASN A 315 -20.20 3.71 14.77
C ASN A 315 -19.76 2.34 14.20
N ASP A 316 -19.05 2.29 13.08
CA ASP A 316 -18.54 1.12 12.38
C ASP A 316 -17.06 1.32 12.01
N SER A 317 -16.20 1.61 13.00
CA SER A 317 -14.75 1.56 12.84
C SER A 317 -14.29 0.10 12.77
N GLU A 318 -14.61 -0.55 11.66
CA GLU A 318 -14.05 -1.85 11.28
C GLU A 318 -12.78 -1.69 10.46
N ALA A 319 -11.79 -1.12 11.06
CA ALA A 319 -10.44 -1.33 10.64
C ALA A 319 -9.92 -2.52 11.42
N SER A 320 -10.00 -3.68 10.84
CA SER A 320 -9.31 -4.86 11.34
C SER A 320 -7.81 -4.64 11.14
N GLU A 321 -7.17 -4.11 12.16
CA GLU A 321 -5.74 -4.16 12.27
C GLU A 321 -5.41 -5.60 12.66
N ASP A 322 -4.83 -6.38 11.74
CA ASP A 322 -4.47 -7.78 11.94
C ASP A 322 -3.23 -7.91 12.88
N GLU A 323 -3.25 -7.17 13.99
CA GLU A 323 -2.19 -7.04 14.97
C GLU A 323 -2.64 -7.53 16.36
N ASP A 324 -1.73 -8.18 17.10
CA ASP A 324 -2.00 -8.67 18.45
C ASP A 324 -1.65 -7.69 19.56
N ASN A 325 -1.06 -6.54 19.24
CA ASN A 325 -0.55 -5.54 20.18
C ASN A 325 -0.83 -4.08 19.77
N THR A 326 -2.06 -3.78 19.39
CA THR A 326 -2.46 -2.43 18.92
C THR A 326 -2.18 -1.32 19.94
N GLU A 327 -2.22 -1.59 21.24
CA GLU A 327 -1.85 -0.58 22.24
C GLU A 327 -0.36 -0.27 22.27
N TYR A 328 0.52 -1.25 21.98
CA TYR A 328 1.94 -0.99 21.82
C TYR A 328 2.19 -0.01 20.68
N ARG A 329 1.45 -0.12 19.59
CA ARG A 329 1.48 0.83 18.50
C ARG A 329 1.15 2.25 18.96
N ASN A 330 0.09 2.43 19.75
CA ASN A 330 -0.31 3.72 20.30
C ASN A 330 0.81 4.37 21.17
N VAL A 331 1.64 3.55 21.82
CA VAL A 331 2.81 4.03 22.59
C VAL A 331 3.94 4.44 21.63
N VAL A 332 4.26 3.60 20.64
CA VAL A 332 5.35 3.86 19.70
C VAL A 332 5.03 5.05 18.79
N GLU A 333 3.78 5.24 18.39
CA GLU A 333 3.34 6.38 17.58
C GLU A 333 3.55 7.74 18.29
N LYS A 334 3.61 7.75 19.61
CA LYS A 334 3.90 8.94 20.40
C LYS A 334 5.40 9.24 20.56
N GLU A 335 6.29 8.35 20.08
CA GLU A 335 7.73 8.60 20.15
C GLU A 335 8.17 9.71 19.17
N PHE A 336 9.16 10.51 19.58
CA PHE A 336 9.66 11.62 18.76
C PHE A 336 10.14 11.20 17.37
N LEU A 337 10.94 10.14 17.27
CA LEU A 337 11.45 9.66 15.98
C LEU A 337 10.36 9.05 15.10
N PHE A 338 9.31 8.53 15.70
CA PHE A 338 8.18 7.96 14.98
C PHE A 338 7.39 9.02 14.20
N GLN A 339 7.51 10.30 14.58
CA GLN A 339 6.93 11.41 13.82
C GLN A 339 7.40 11.47 12.37
N THR A 340 8.58 10.95 12.07
CA THR A 340 9.05 10.81 10.68
C THR A 340 8.14 9.88 9.85
N ILE A 341 7.60 8.85 10.48
CA ILE A 341 6.69 7.89 9.85
C ILE A 341 5.27 8.45 9.80
N ASN A 342 4.77 8.98 10.92
CA ASN A 342 3.43 9.57 10.99
C ASN A 342 3.25 10.71 9.98
N ASN A 343 4.25 11.58 9.85
CA ASN A 343 4.26 12.68 8.89
C ASN A 343 4.74 12.28 7.48
N GLY A 344 4.86 10.98 7.20
CA GLY A 344 5.17 10.44 5.86
C GLY A 344 4.18 10.84 4.77
N ALA A 345 2.99 11.32 5.14
CA ALA A 345 2.00 11.90 4.24
C ALA A 345 2.54 13.02 3.35
N PHE A 346 3.52 13.82 3.83
CA PHE A 346 4.20 14.84 3.04
C PHE A 346 5.03 14.27 1.88
N SER A 347 5.41 13.00 1.94
CA SER A 347 6.14 12.37 0.84
C SER A 347 5.30 12.33 -0.45
N VAL A 348 3.98 12.20 -0.33
CA VAL A 348 3.05 12.23 -1.47
C VAL A 348 3.05 13.59 -2.14
N ASP A 349 3.12 14.68 -1.37
CA ASP A 349 3.21 16.04 -1.90
C ASP A 349 4.50 16.27 -2.70
N THR A 350 5.58 15.55 -2.34
CA THR A 350 6.82 15.54 -3.13
C THR A 350 6.59 15.03 -4.55
N PHE A 351 5.78 13.99 -4.70
CA PHE A 351 5.46 13.44 -6.03
C PHE A 351 4.58 14.38 -6.84
N PHE A 352 3.58 15.02 -6.23
CA PHE A 352 2.76 16.03 -6.90
C PHE A 352 3.61 17.22 -7.36
N PHE A 353 4.51 17.67 -6.50
CA PHE A 353 5.46 18.74 -6.84
C PHE A 353 6.35 18.36 -8.02
N ILE A 354 6.97 17.17 -8.01
CA ILE A 354 7.83 16.68 -9.09
C ILE A 354 7.03 16.50 -10.38
N SER A 355 5.80 15.98 -10.30
CA SER A 355 4.93 15.82 -11.47
C SER A 355 4.66 17.18 -12.14
N GLY A 356 4.24 18.19 -11.37
CA GLY A 356 4.00 19.53 -11.87
C GLY A 356 5.27 20.18 -12.46
N LEU A 357 6.39 20.03 -11.78
CA LEU A 357 7.70 20.56 -12.21
C LEU A 357 8.13 19.97 -13.57
N LEU A 358 8.10 18.66 -13.70
CA LEU A 358 8.54 17.99 -14.92
C LEU A 358 7.62 18.32 -16.10
N VAL A 359 6.31 18.28 -15.88
CA VAL A 359 5.33 18.58 -16.93
C VAL A 359 5.54 20.00 -17.46
N SER A 360 5.70 20.98 -16.58
CA SER A 360 5.91 22.38 -16.95
C SER A 360 7.27 22.58 -17.67
N PHE A 361 8.37 22.08 -17.09
CA PHE A 361 9.70 22.23 -17.66
C PHE A 361 9.80 21.60 -19.06
N LEU A 362 9.32 20.38 -19.21
CA LEU A 362 9.38 19.64 -20.47
C LEU A 362 8.47 20.27 -21.53
N TYR A 363 7.28 20.71 -21.15
CA TYR A 363 6.35 21.36 -22.06
C TYR A 363 6.98 22.62 -22.70
N PHE A 364 7.47 23.55 -21.87
CA PHE A 364 8.09 24.76 -22.38
C PHE A 364 9.36 24.48 -23.21
N ARG A 365 10.18 23.53 -22.80
CA ARG A 365 11.37 23.11 -23.55
C ARG A 365 11.01 22.51 -24.91
N THR A 366 9.90 21.78 -25.01
CA THR A 366 9.45 21.18 -26.26
C THR A 366 8.82 22.22 -27.19
N VAL A 367 7.95 23.08 -26.67
CA VAL A 367 7.29 24.13 -27.46
C VAL A 367 8.29 25.11 -28.06
N THR A 368 9.41 25.38 -27.38
CA THR A 368 10.47 26.26 -27.93
C THR A 368 11.25 25.61 -29.06
N LYS A 369 11.41 24.29 -29.03
CA LYS A 369 12.19 23.55 -30.04
C LYS A 369 11.37 23.16 -31.27
N ILE A 370 10.09 22.93 -31.09
CA ILE A 370 9.19 22.40 -32.12
C ILE A 370 8.10 23.41 -32.42
N ASP A 371 7.97 23.80 -33.69
CA ASP A 371 6.83 24.61 -34.14
C ASP A 371 5.54 23.77 -34.10
N MET A 372 4.78 23.96 -33.05
CA MET A 372 3.58 23.17 -32.78
C MET A 372 2.48 23.39 -33.83
N THR A 373 2.48 24.52 -34.55
CA THR A 373 1.51 24.73 -35.64
C THR A 373 1.76 23.81 -36.81
N LYS A 374 3.02 23.46 -37.09
CA LYS A 374 3.39 22.46 -38.12
C LYS A 374 3.02 21.07 -37.72
N VAL A 375 3.18 20.71 -36.43
CA VAL A 375 2.83 19.38 -35.91
C VAL A 375 1.33 19.16 -35.92
N THR A 376 0.55 20.11 -35.44
CA THR A 376 -0.91 20.00 -35.36
C THR A 376 -1.62 20.35 -36.66
N ARG A 377 -0.89 20.92 -37.65
CA ARG A 377 -1.45 21.43 -38.91
C ARG A 377 -2.63 22.36 -38.71
N SER A 378 -2.61 23.16 -37.64
CA SER A 378 -3.73 23.97 -37.19
C SER A 378 -3.20 25.23 -36.51
N THR A 379 -4.01 26.32 -36.46
CA THR A 379 -3.68 27.59 -35.83
C THR A 379 -4.73 28.00 -34.77
N GLY A 380 -4.36 28.91 -33.90
CA GLY A 380 -5.26 29.44 -32.88
C GLY A 380 -5.77 28.42 -31.86
N PHE A 381 -7.02 28.54 -31.44
CA PHE A 381 -7.66 27.72 -30.43
C PHE A 381 -7.64 26.22 -30.78
N ARG A 382 -7.86 25.91 -32.04
CA ARG A 382 -7.84 24.52 -32.54
C ARG A 382 -6.46 23.86 -32.35
N ASN A 383 -5.37 24.61 -32.54
CA ASN A 383 -4.01 24.13 -32.26
C ASN A 383 -3.86 23.75 -30.79
N GLY A 384 -4.25 24.64 -29.87
CA GLY A 384 -4.19 24.35 -28.42
C GLY A 384 -5.02 23.13 -28.03
N PHE A 385 -6.22 22.98 -28.58
CA PHE A 385 -7.09 21.84 -28.30
C PHE A 385 -6.49 20.51 -28.80
N ILE A 386 -5.90 20.48 -29.99
CA ILE A 386 -5.24 19.27 -30.51
C ILE A 386 -4.00 18.90 -29.66
N GLN A 387 -3.20 19.90 -29.23
CA GLN A 387 -2.10 19.69 -28.31
C GLN A 387 -2.57 19.09 -27.00
N TYR A 388 -3.64 19.65 -26.43
CA TYR A 388 -4.25 19.14 -25.20
C TYR A 388 -4.67 17.68 -25.33
N LEU A 389 -5.40 17.35 -26.39
CA LEU A 389 -5.82 15.97 -26.64
C LEU A 389 -4.63 15.02 -26.83
N GLY A 390 -3.57 15.48 -27.52
CA GLY A 390 -2.33 14.69 -27.70
C GLY A 390 -1.64 14.39 -26.38
N LEU A 391 -1.49 15.38 -25.51
CA LEU A 391 -0.89 15.23 -24.18
C LEU A 391 -1.73 14.27 -23.30
N MET A 392 -3.07 14.44 -23.31
CA MET A 392 -3.99 13.57 -22.57
C MET A 392 -3.90 12.13 -23.06
N SER A 393 -4.04 11.90 -24.36
CA SER A 393 -4.03 10.55 -24.95
C SER A 393 -2.73 9.82 -24.70
N TYR A 394 -1.59 10.51 -24.81
CA TYR A 394 -0.28 9.93 -24.54
C TYR A 394 -0.14 9.48 -23.07
N ARG A 395 -0.50 10.35 -22.13
CA ARG A 395 -0.45 10.02 -20.69
C ARG A 395 -1.42 8.90 -20.34
N TYR A 396 -2.67 9.02 -20.81
CA TYR A 396 -3.70 8.02 -20.58
C TYR A 396 -3.28 6.63 -21.09
N GLY A 397 -2.86 6.51 -22.35
CA GLY A 397 -2.44 5.22 -22.90
C GLY A 397 -1.23 4.61 -22.18
N ARG A 398 -0.30 5.45 -21.67
CA ARG A 398 0.89 4.99 -20.96
C ARG A 398 0.57 4.46 -19.55
N LEU A 399 -0.32 5.12 -18.80
CA LEU A 399 -0.58 4.81 -17.38
C LEU A 399 -1.74 3.83 -17.20
N THR A 400 -2.79 3.92 -18.03
CA THR A 400 -4.05 3.20 -17.81
C THR A 400 -3.91 1.69 -18.06
N VAL A 401 -3.13 1.26 -19.04
CA VAL A 401 -3.00 -0.18 -19.37
C VAL A 401 -2.44 -0.99 -18.20
N PRO A 402 -1.27 -0.67 -17.61
CA PRO A 402 -0.78 -1.40 -16.44
C PRO A 402 -1.68 -1.19 -15.20
N TYR A 403 -2.29 -0.03 -15.07
CA TYR A 403 -3.19 0.27 -13.94
C TYR A 403 -4.43 -0.62 -13.94
N LEU A 404 -5.16 -0.72 -15.05
CA LEU A 404 -6.34 -1.57 -15.15
C LEU A 404 -6.00 -3.06 -15.01
N PHE A 405 -4.84 -3.48 -15.49
CA PHE A 405 -4.39 -4.86 -15.28
C PHE A 405 -4.20 -5.15 -13.78
N VAL A 406 -3.50 -4.26 -13.05
CA VAL A 406 -3.30 -4.42 -11.61
C VAL A 406 -4.62 -4.34 -10.85
N LEU A 407 -5.54 -3.47 -11.25
CA LEU A 407 -6.88 -3.37 -10.67
C LEU A 407 -7.65 -4.68 -10.79
N GLY A 408 -7.62 -5.33 -11.94
CA GLY A 408 -8.22 -6.65 -12.11
C GLY A 408 -7.55 -7.72 -11.23
N VAL A 409 -6.22 -7.67 -11.07
CA VAL A 409 -5.50 -8.57 -10.14
C VAL A 409 -5.97 -8.33 -8.70
N VAL A 410 -6.14 -7.07 -8.28
CA VAL A 410 -6.68 -6.73 -6.95
C VAL A 410 -8.08 -7.32 -6.78
N GLU A 411 -8.96 -7.14 -7.75
CA GLU A 411 -10.33 -7.66 -7.70
C GLU A 411 -10.35 -9.17 -7.44
N VAL A 412 -9.66 -9.95 -8.28
CA VAL A 412 -9.63 -11.42 -8.16
C VAL A 412 -8.97 -11.86 -6.85
N THR A 413 -7.84 -11.23 -6.49
CA THR A 413 -7.08 -11.59 -5.30
C THR A 413 -7.86 -11.27 -4.02
N MET A 414 -8.49 -10.10 -3.93
CA MET A 414 -9.27 -9.72 -2.74
C MET A 414 -10.56 -10.52 -2.61
N LYS A 415 -11.22 -10.90 -3.71
CA LYS A 415 -12.32 -11.87 -3.67
C LYS A 415 -11.85 -13.20 -3.11
N TRP A 416 -10.71 -13.70 -3.59
CA TRP A 416 -10.18 -14.98 -3.12
C TRP A 416 -9.86 -14.93 -1.61
N PHE A 417 -9.17 -13.90 -1.14
CA PHE A 417 -8.85 -13.76 0.28
C PHE A 417 -10.09 -13.56 1.16
N TYR A 418 -11.07 -12.81 0.70
CA TYR A 418 -12.30 -12.61 1.47
C TYR A 418 -13.00 -13.94 1.80
N TYR A 419 -12.96 -14.92 0.90
CA TYR A 419 -13.61 -16.20 1.10
C TYR A 419 -12.70 -17.30 1.67
N ASN A 420 -11.39 -17.22 1.42
CA ASN A 420 -10.46 -18.32 1.71
C ASN A 420 -9.35 -17.97 2.72
N SER A 421 -9.37 -16.79 3.34
CA SER A 421 -8.42 -16.42 4.40
C SER A 421 -9.09 -16.37 5.75
N VAL A 422 -8.33 -16.63 6.82
CA VAL A 422 -8.79 -16.43 8.20
C VAL A 422 -9.17 -14.98 8.42
N PHE A 423 -8.30 -14.05 7.98
CA PHE A 423 -8.51 -12.62 8.09
C PHE A 423 -9.45 -12.07 7.02
N GLU A 424 -10.09 -10.95 7.31
CA GLU A 424 -10.88 -10.23 6.31
C GLU A 424 -10.03 -9.13 5.66
N PRO A 425 -10.13 -8.92 4.33
CA PRO A 425 -9.43 -7.82 3.68
C PRO A 425 -9.77 -6.47 4.32
N PRO A 426 -8.80 -5.56 4.54
CA PRO A 426 -9.03 -4.28 5.23
C PRO A 426 -9.87 -3.30 4.42
N THR A 427 -10.16 -3.59 3.16
CA THR A 427 -11.00 -2.79 2.27
C THR A 427 -12.00 -3.67 1.53
N ALA A 428 -13.16 -3.12 1.20
CA ALA A 428 -14.23 -3.83 0.50
C ALA A 428 -13.96 -4.00 -1.02
N ASP A 429 -12.70 -4.15 -1.43
CA ASP A 429 -12.32 -4.25 -2.85
C ASP A 429 -13.03 -5.39 -3.59
N HIS A 430 -13.37 -6.48 -2.88
CA HIS A 430 -14.12 -7.61 -3.43
C HIS A 430 -15.54 -7.23 -3.89
N ILE A 431 -16.13 -6.14 -3.35
CA ILE A 431 -17.41 -5.58 -3.73
C ILE A 431 -17.24 -4.33 -4.60
N SER A 432 -16.34 -3.43 -4.19
CA SER A 432 -16.18 -2.12 -4.82
C SER A 432 -15.57 -2.23 -6.21
N CYS A 433 -14.60 -3.14 -6.44
CA CYS A 433 -13.96 -3.27 -7.74
C CYS A 433 -14.90 -3.74 -8.85
N PRO A 434 -15.71 -4.80 -8.69
CA PRO A 434 -16.63 -5.21 -9.73
C PRO A 434 -17.66 -4.13 -10.12
N ASN A 435 -18.07 -3.32 -9.13
CA ASN A 435 -19.13 -2.33 -9.32
C ASN A 435 -18.61 -0.98 -9.84
N TYR A 436 -17.40 -0.56 -9.41
CA TYR A 436 -16.93 0.82 -9.59
C TYR A 436 -15.59 0.94 -10.33
N TRP A 437 -15.05 -0.12 -10.94
CA TRP A 437 -13.79 -0.11 -11.71
C TRP A 437 -13.73 1.01 -12.78
N TRP A 438 -14.87 1.39 -13.35
CA TRP A 438 -14.97 2.43 -14.37
C TRP A 438 -14.59 3.83 -13.82
N ARG A 439 -14.81 4.09 -12.51
CA ARG A 439 -14.37 5.34 -11.86
C ARG A 439 -12.84 5.42 -11.85
N ASN A 440 -12.18 4.30 -11.61
CA ASN A 440 -10.73 4.19 -11.66
C ASN A 440 -10.21 4.36 -13.10
N ALA A 441 -10.88 3.75 -14.09
CA ALA A 441 -10.52 3.90 -15.50
C ALA A 441 -10.60 5.36 -15.98
N LEU A 442 -11.53 6.14 -15.45
CA LEU A 442 -11.69 7.57 -15.75
C LEU A 442 -10.87 8.49 -14.84
N TYR A 443 -10.18 7.95 -13.82
CA TYR A 443 -9.43 8.73 -12.81
C TYR A 443 -10.31 9.72 -12.02
N ILE A 444 -11.55 9.34 -11.70
CA ILE A 444 -12.51 10.14 -10.94
C ILE A 444 -12.92 9.48 -9.62
N ASN A 445 -12.28 8.40 -9.21
CA ASN A 445 -12.58 7.67 -7.99
C ASN A 445 -12.49 8.53 -6.73
N THR A 446 -11.61 9.54 -6.67
CA THR A 446 -11.48 10.48 -5.55
C THR A 446 -12.64 11.49 -5.41
N LEU A 447 -13.52 11.59 -6.41
CA LEU A 447 -14.73 12.43 -6.32
C LEU A 447 -15.91 11.74 -5.63
N PHE A 448 -15.76 10.46 -5.28
CA PHE A 448 -16.78 9.64 -4.65
C PHE A 448 -16.35 9.26 -3.22
N PRO A 449 -17.28 8.76 -2.38
CA PRO A 449 -16.95 8.30 -1.04
C PRO A 449 -15.89 7.18 -1.05
N VAL A 450 -15.03 7.18 -0.04
CA VAL A 450 -13.90 6.24 0.07
C VAL A 450 -14.36 4.78 0.22
N GLN A 451 -15.53 4.53 0.82
CA GLN A 451 -16.11 3.18 0.99
C GLN A 451 -16.37 2.48 -0.35
N ASP A 452 -16.68 3.28 -1.38
CA ASP A 452 -16.94 2.78 -2.74
C ASP A 452 -15.66 2.69 -3.59
N MET A 453 -14.50 3.10 -3.06
CA MET A 453 -13.27 3.16 -3.83
C MET A 453 -12.69 1.76 -4.02
N CYS A 454 -12.49 1.35 -5.29
CA CYS A 454 -11.71 0.18 -5.62
C CYS A 454 -10.23 0.54 -5.60
N MET A 455 -9.39 -0.28 -4.96
CA MET A 455 -7.95 -0.08 -4.88
C MET A 455 -7.62 1.27 -4.21
N LEU A 456 -7.81 1.34 -2.89
CA LEU A 456 -7.71 2.57 -2.10
C LEU A 456 -6.49 3.43 -2.46
N TRP A 457 -5.29 2.86 -2.56
CA TRP A 457 -4.07 3.60 -2.88
C TRP A 457 -4.04 4.24 -4.27
N SER A 458 -5.02 3.94 -5.12
CA SER A 458 -5.13 4.53 -6.45
C SER A 458 -5.58 6.02 -6.44
N TRP A 459 -6.01 6.53 -5.28
CA TRP A 459 -6.39 7.93 -5.11
C TRP A 459 -5.30 8.90 -5.61
N TYR A 460 -4.03 8.63 -5.29
CA TYR A 460 -2.91 9.44 -5.74
C TYR A 460 -2.82 9.55 -7.28
N LEU A 461 -3.04 8.42 -7.97
CA LEU A 461 -2.97 8.38 -9.43
C LEU A 461 -4.13 9.15 -10.08
N ALA A 462 -5.30 9.11 -9.45
CA ALA A 462 -6.46 9.89 -9.88
C ALA A 462 -6.20 11.38 -9.73
N ASP A 463 -5.75 11.82 -8.57
CA ASP A 463 -5.44 13.23 -8.29
C ASP A 463 -4.33 13.75 -9.20
N ASP A 464 -3.23 13.01 -9.36
CA ASP A 464 -2.14 13.39 -10.26
C ASP A 464 -2.61 13.53 -11.72
N THR A 465 -3.55 12.67 -12.16
CA THR A 465 -4.15 12.78 -13.49
C THR A 465 -5.08 14.00 -13.60
N GLN A 466 -5.88 14.28 -12.57
CA GLN A 466 -6.74 15.48 -12.53
C GLN A 466 -5.90 16.77 -12.51
N PHE A 467 -4.80 16.80 -11.74
CA PHE A 467 -3.85 17.92 -11.75
C PHE A 467 -3.19 18.08 -13.09
N TYR A 468 -2.85 17.00 -13.77
CA TYR A 468 -2.29 17.04 -15.11
C TYR A 468 -3.27 17.61 -16.13
N VAL A 469 -4.57 17.25 -16.05
CA VAL A 469 -5.64 17.82 -16.86
C VAL A 469 -5.67 19.34 -16.71
N LEU A 470 -5.74 19.84 -15.47
CA LEU A 470 -5.72 21.27 -15.16
C LEU A 470 -4.40 21.92 -15.58
N GLY A 471 -3.27 21.30 -15.26
CA GLY A 471 -1.94 21.79 -15.56
C GLY A 471 -1.68 21.97 -17.06
N CYS A 472 -2.08 21.01 -17.89
CA CYS A 472 -1.97 21.12 -19.34
C CYS A 472 -2.81 22.28 -19.91
N MET A 473 -4.01 22.50 -19.37
CA MET A 473 -4.83 23.66 -19.74
C MET A 473 -4.10 24.97 -19.41
N LEU A 474 -3.57 25.08 -18.20
CA LEU A 474 -2.81 26.26 -17.76
C LEU A 474 -1.54 26.46 -18.61
N LEU A 475 -0.80 25.40 -18.95
CA LEU A 475 0.43 25.49 -19.74
C LEU A 475 0.16 25.97 -21.17
N ILE A 476 -0.88 25.44 -21.82
CA ILE A 476 -1.27 25.88 -23.16
C ILE A 476 -1.72 27.34 -23.14
N LEU A 477 -2.47 27.73 -22.12
CA LEU A 477 -2.89 29.13 -21.93
C LEU A 477 -1.69 30.04 -21.67
N ALA A 478 -0.68 29.58 -20.92
CA ALA A 478 0.50 30.36 -20.55
C ALA A 478 1.34 30.78 -21.77
N VAL A 479 1.35 30.01 -22.85
CA VAL A 479 2.06 30.33 -24.09
C VAL A 479 1.47 31.60 -24.73
N SER A 480 0.13 31.77 -24.70
CA SER A 480 -0.57 32.88 -25.33
C SER A 480 -0.88 34.02 -24.36
N TYR A 481 -1.25 33.71 -23.12
CA TYR A 481 -1.76 34.65 -22.12
C TYR A 481 -1.12 34.45 -20.76
N PHE A 482 0.20 34.63 -20.67
CA PHE A 482 0.98 34.37 -19.44
C PHE A 482 0.44 35.07 -18.19
N ARG A 483 0.07 36.38 -18.29
CA ARG A 483 -0.44 37.13 -17.14
C ARG A 483 -1.75 36.54 -16.61
N VAL A 484 -2.65 36.13 -17.50
CA VAL A 484 -3.93 35.50 -17.14
C VAL A 484 -3.67 34.18 -16.44
N THR A 485 -2.77 33.37 -16.98
CA THR A 485 -2.41 32.08 -16.36
C THR A 485 -1.79 32.25 -14.98
N ALA A 486 -0.91 33.24 -14.79
CA ALA A 486 -0.33 33.55 -13.49
C ALA A 486 -1.41 33.91 -12.45
N VAL A 487 -2.37 34.76 -12.83
CA VAL A 487 -3.50 35.11 -11.96
C VAL A 487 -4.36 33.88 -11.65
N LEU A 488 -4.69 33.08 -12.65
CA LEU A 488 -5.46 31.80 -12.44
C LEU A 488 -4.74 30.83 -11.51
N THR A 489 -3.44 30.70 -11.67
CA THR A 489 -2.63 29.81 -10.77
C THR A 489 -2.71 30.30 -9.32
N VAL A 490 -2.62 31.61 -9.08
CA VAL A 490 -2.78 32.18 -7.74
C VAL A 490 -4.21 31.96 -7.20
N ILE A 491 -5.23 32.13 -8.03
CA ILE A 491 -6.63 31.88 -7.64
C ILE A 491 -6.83 30.43 -7.26
N PHE A 492 -6.35 29.48 -8.04
CA PHE A 492 -6.46 28.05 -7.72
C PHE A 492 -5.71 27.70 -6.42
N LEU A 493 -4.52 28.27 -6.22
CA LEU A 493 -3.73 28.06 -5.01
C LEU A 493 -4.46 28.58 -3.75
N THR A 494 -4.94 29.82 -3.81
CA THR A 494 -5.68 30.44 -2.69
C THR A 494 -7.02 29.74 -2.44
N SER A 495 -7.71 29.29 -3.48
CA SER A 495 -8.93 28.49 -3.37
C SER A 495 -8.67 27.16 -2.66
N SER A 496 -7.57 26.46 -3.01
CA SER A 496 -7.15 25.24 -2.33
C SER A 496 -6.91 25.48 -0.84
N TRP A 497 -6.18 26.54 -0.47
CA TRP A 497 -5.93 26.87 0.93
C TRP A 497 -7.22 27.17 1.70
N PHE A 498 -8.09 27.99 1.11
CA PHE A 498 -9.34 28.38 1.75
C PHE A 498 -10.26 27.17 1.95
N THR A 499 -10.39 26.32 0.94
CA THR A 499 -11.22 25.10 1.01
C THR A 499 -10.70 24.15 2.08
N THR A 500 -9.40 23.93 2.13
CA THR A 500 -8.79 23.03 3.14
C THR A 500 -8.97 23.60 4.56
N ALA A 501 -8.70 24.91 4.75
CA ALA A 501 -8.89 25.58 6.04
C ALA A 501 -10.35 25.51 6.50
N PHE A 502 -11.30 25.73 5.59
CA PHE A 502 -12.74 25.68 5.88
C PHE A 502 -13.18 24.25 6.32
N ILE A 503 -12.73 23.22 5.60
CA ILE A 503 -13.05 21.83 5.94
C ILE A 503 -12.43 21.46 7.29
N ALA A 504 -11.15 21.77 7.52
CA ALA A 504 -10.46 21.49 8.76
C ALA A 504 -11.11 22.21 9.96
N TYR A 505 -11.46 23.49 9.78
CA TYR A 505 -12.11 24.29 10.81
C TYR A 505 -13.50 23.72 11.19
N ASN A 506 -14.33 23.37 10.20
CA ASN A 506 -15.69 22.85 10.46
C ASN A 506 -15.69 21.48 11.11
N ASN A 507 -14.74 20.61 10.74
CA ASN A 507 -14.63 19.27 11.32
C ASN A 507 -13.78 19.23 12.62
N ARG A 508 -13.31 20.37 13.13
CA ARG A 508 -12.44 20.47 14.32
C ARG A 508 -11.19 19.58 14.22
N HIS A 509 -10.65 19.45 13.01
CA HIS A 509 -9.47 18.65 12.77
C HIS A 509 -8.25 19.23 13.48
N ASN A 510 -7.58 18.41 14.29
CA ASN A 510 -6.34 18.78 14.97
C ASN A 510 -5.19 17.89 14.50
N PRO A 511 -4.31 18.38 13.61
CA PRO A 511 -3.24 17.60 13.01
C PRO A 511 -2.13 17.17 13.99
N SER A 512 -2.17 17.65 15.25
CA SER A 512 -1.21 17.26 16.30
C SER A 512 -1.70 16.11 17.18
N VAL A 513 -3.01 15.90 17.25
CA VAL A 513 -3.65 14.90 18.14
C VAL A 513 -4.32 13.80 17.33
N ASP A 514 -4.97 14.20 16.23
CA ASP A 514 -5.67 13.26 15.36
C ASP A 514 -4.67 12.43 14.55
N ASP A 515 -5.09 11.22 14.18
CA ASP A 515 -4.37 10.41 13.20
C ASP A 515 -4.09 11.26 11.92
N PRO A 516 -2.88 11.20 11.35
CA PRO A 516 -2.55 11.87 10.07
C PRO A 516 -3.52 11.54 8.94
N LEU A 517 -4.23 10.43 9.02
CA LEU A 517 -5.26 10.01 8.07
C LEU A 517 -6.69 10.32 8.56
N ALA A 518 -6.85 10.96 9.71
CA ALA A 518 -8.15 11.48 10.12
C ALA A 518 -8.72 12.37 9.02
N LEU A 519 -9.99 12.25 8.75
CA LEU A 519 -10.66 12.90 7.61
C LEU A 519 -10.07 12.53 6.23
N PHE A 520 -9.66 11.27 6.06
CA PHE A 520 -9.13 10.77 4.79
C PHE A 520 -10.03 11.19 3.61
N ASP A 521 -11.32 10.88 3.69
CA ASP A 521 -12.32 11.17 2.64
C ASP A 521 -12.68 12.66 2.48
N LYS A 522 -12.19 13.56 3.33
CA LYS A 522 -12.53 14.99 3.24
C LYS A 522 -11.34 15.88 2.94
N ILE A 523 -10.15 15.50 3.38
CA ILE A 523 -8.92 16.30 3.25
C ILE A 523 -7.83 15.55 2.51
N TYR A 524 -7.59 14.26 2.88
CA TYR A 524 -6.38 13.55 2.46
C TYR A 524 -6.38 13.15 0.99
N ASP A 525 -7.49 12.57 0.49
CA ASP A 525 -7.63 12.02 -0.86
C ASP A 525 -8.32 12.97 -1.86
N LYS A 526 -8.58 14.23 -1.49
CA LYS A 526 -9.34 15.13 -2.36
C LYS A 526 -8.44 16.06 -3.18
N PRO A 527 -8.69 16.17 -4.49
CA PRO A 527 -7.83 16.95 -5.39
C PRO A 527 -7.78 18.44 -5.03
N TRP A 528 -8.88 19.02 -4.53
CA TRP A 528 -8.92 20.46 -4.18
C TRP A 528 -8.09 20.81 -2.95
N THR A 529 -7.74 19.86 -2.09
CA THR A 529 -6.88 20.09 -0.91
C THR A 529 -5.39 19.91 -1.22
N ARG A 530 -5.05 19.08 -2.22
CA ARG A 530 -3.68 18.69 -2.58
C ARG A 530 -3.12 19.40 -3.81
N LEU A 531 -3.86 20.34 -4.40
CA LEU A 531 -3.45 21.03 -5.64
C LEU A 531 -2.22 21.93 -5.45
N GLY A 532 -2.01 22.48 -4.23
CA GLY A 532 -0.94 23.44 -3.93
C GLY A 532 0.45 23.00 -4.36
N PRO A 533 0.96 21.83 -3.89
CA PRO A 533 2.27 21.30 -4.26
C PRO A 533 2.49 21.17 -5.77
N TYR A 534 1.48 20.74 -6.51
CA TYR A 534 1.54 20.61 -7.97
C TYR A 534 1.73 21.96 -8.67
N LEU A 535 0.96 22.99 -8.26
CA LEU A 535 1.06 24.34 -8.82
C LEU A 535 2.41 25.01 -8.50
N VAL A 536 2.93 24.81 -7.30
CA VAL A 536 4.27 25.25 -6.92
C VAL A 536 5.32 24.57 -7.81
N GLY A 537 5.21 23.26 -8.03
CA GLY A 537 6.08 22.50 -8.93
C GLY A 537 6.06 23.05 -10.35
N MET A 538 4.87 23.31 -10.91
CA MET A 538 4.72 23.92 -12.23
C MET A 538 5.41 25.29 -12.34
N THR A 539 5.28 26.11 -11.31
CA THR A 539 5.90 27.45 -11.26
C THR A 539 7.43 27.33 -11.26
N VAL A 540 7.99 26.44 -10.46
CA VAL A 540 9.44 26.16 -10.40
C VAL A 540 9.94 25.60 -11.73
N GLY A 541 9.19 24.69 -12.36
CA GLY A 541 9.53 24.16 -13.68
C GLY A 541 9.63 25.24 -14.76
N TRP A 542 8.69 26.21 -14.75
CA TRP A 542 8.76 27.38 -15.63
C TRP A 542 9.95 28.30 -15.33
N ILE A 543 10.25 28.57 -14.04
CA ILE A 543 11.40 29.39 -13.63
C ILE A 543 12.71 28.77 -14.13
N LEU A 544 12.91 27.46 -13.88
CA LEU A 544 14.11 26.74 -14.31
C LEU A 544 14.26 26.74 -15.84
N TYR A 545 13.17 26.55 -16.57
CA TYR A 545 13.16 26.68 -18.02
C TYR A 545 13.59 28.07 -18.46
N LYS A 546 12.97 29.15 -17.92
CA LYS A 546 13.23 30.53 -18.30
C LYS A 546 14.68 30.98 -18.01
N MET A 547 15.25 30.48 -16.91
CA MET A 547 16.62 30.81 -16.47
C MET A 547 17.66 29.85 -17.06
N ASP A 548 17.29 28.92 -17.93
CA ASP A 548 18.16 27.89 -18.51
C ASP A 548 18.98 27.14 -17.45
N CYS A 549 18.39 26.90 -16.27
CA CYS A 549 19.04 26.34 -15.08
C CYS A 549 20.32 27.07 -14.64
N LYS A 550 20.52 28.34 -15.02
CA LYS A 550 21.71 29.14 -14.73
C LYS A 550 21.36 30.33 -13.85
N ILE A 551 21.21 30.09 -12.56
CA ILE A 551 20.93 31.13 -11.57
C ILE A 551 22.22 31.39 -10.78
N LYS A 552 22.74 32.62 -10.83
CA LYS A 552 23.88 33.02 -10.01
C LYS A 552 23.41 33.45 -8.64
N MET A 553 23.83 32.77 -7.60
CA MET A 553 23.48 33.07 -6.22
C MET A 553 24.71 33.43 -5.39
N SER A 554 24.57 34.40 -4.45
CA SER A 554 25.62 34.71 -3.50
C SER A 554 25.79 33.56 -2.48
N LYS A 555 26.96 33.40 -1.89
CA LYS A 555 27.19 32.39 -0.84
C LYS A 555 26.22 32.54 0.34
N ALA A 556 25.94 33.78 0.73
CA ALA A 556 24.98 34.09 1.80
C ALA A 556 23.57 33.59 1.44
N ALA A 557 23.10 33.86 0.20
CA ALA A 557 21.78 33.39 -0.27
C ALA A 557 21.69 31.86 -0.26
N VAL A 558 22.76 31.16 -0.65
CA VAL A 558 22.79 29.70 -0.63
C VAL A 558 22.70 29.16 0.81
N VAL A 559 23.46 29.72 1.75
CA VAL A 559 23.41 29.30 3.17
C VAL A 559 22.04 29.58 3.76
N ILE A 560 21.49 30.76 3.58
CA ILE A 560 20.15 31.12 4.08
C ILE A 560 19.10 30.19 3.50
N GLY A 561 19.15 29.93 2.19
CA GLY A 561 18.19 29.04 1.54
C GLY A 561 18.22 27.61 2.07
N TRP A 562 19.39 27.04 2.29
CA TRP A 562 19.51 25.70 2.90
C TRP A 562 19.02 25.71 4.37
N THR A 563 19.35 26.74 5.15
CA THR A 563 18.88 26.83 6.54
C THR A 563 17.36 26.90 6.61
N LEU A 564 16.75 27.74 5.79
CA LEU A 564 15.28 27.88 5.72
C LEU A 564 14.61 26.58 5.23
N CYS A 565 15.19 25.93 4.23
CA CYS A 565 14.68 24.68 3.72
C CYS A 565 14.70 23.57 4.78
N ILE A 566 15.85 23.32 5.40
CA ILE A 566 15.99 22.29 6.42
C ILE A 566 15.15 22.62 7.65
N GLY A 567 15.13 23.88 8.07
CA GLY A 567 14.30 24.34 9.20
C GLY A 567 12.79 24.15 8.91
N CYS A 568 12.32 24.46 7.70
CA CYS A 568 10.94 24.24 7.31
C CYS A 568 10.57 22.75 7.29
N LEU A 569 11.40 21.89 6.68
CA LEU A 569 11.15 20.45 6.64
C LEU A 569 11.14 19.84 8.05
N ALA A 570 12.08 20.23 8.90
CA ALA A 570 12.15 19.77 10.29
C ALA A 570 10.92 20.26 11.11
N ALA A 571 10.51 21.51 10.91
CA ALA A 571 9.33 22.06 11.59
C ALA A 571 8.02 21.36 11.15
N LEU A 572 7.91 20.97 9.88
CA LEU A 572 6.73 20.25 9.39
C LEU A 572 6.69 18.80 9.88
N VAL A 573 7.84 18.14 10.02
CA VAL A 573 7.91 16.76 10.47
C VAL A 573 7.81 16.64 11.99
N TYR A 574 8.48 17.52 12.74
CA TYR A 574 8.63 17.39 14.20
C TYR A 574 7.97 18.51 15.00
N GLY A 575 7.52 19.57 14.35
CA GLY A 575 7.06 20.79 15.05
C GLY A 575 5.77 20.63 15.83
N LEU A 576 4.97 19.62 15.53
CA LEU A 576 3.73 19.33 16.25
C LEU A 576 3.92 18.29 17.39
N TYR A 577 5.13 17.83 17.62
CA TYR A 577 5.40 16.89 18.70
C TYR A 577 5.02 17.47 20.06
N ASN A 578 4.14 16.79 20.80
CA ASN A 578 3.61 17.22 22.10
C ASN A 578 3.00 18.64 22.13
N THR A 579 2.50 19.12 20.97
CA THR A 579 1.90 20.45 20.85
C THR A 579 0.41 20.30 20.56
N GLU A 580 -0.45 20.83 21.37
CA GLU A 580 -1.87 20.93 21.09
C GLU A 580 -2.16 22.27 20.40
N LEU A 581 -2.82 22.21 19.26
CA LEU A 581 -3.20 23.39 18.49
C LEU A 581 -4.67 23.75 18.75
N ASP A 582 -4.94 25.02 18.96
CA ASP A 582 -6.31 25.53 18.92
C ASP A 582 -6.92 25.38 17.53
N ARG A 583 -8.24 25.38 17.46
CA ARG A 583 -9.03 25.14 16.23
C ARG A 583 -8.61 26.00 15.04
N LEU A 584 -8.32 27.28 15.22
CA LEU A 584 -7.94 28.18 14.14
C LEU A 584 -6.49 27.96 13.67
N PRO A 585 -5.46 27.92 14.53
CA PRO A 585 -4.10 27.54 14.14
C PRO A 585 -4.03 26.17 13.47
N ALA A 586 -4.79 25.16 13.97
CA ALA A 586 -4.87 23.83 13.37
C ALA A 586 -5.39 23.86 11.93
N ALA A 587 -6.46 24.63 11.65
CA ALA A 587 -6.99 24.78 10.32
C ALA A 587 -6.02 25.51 9.36
N ILE A 588 -5.30 26.54 9.84
CA ILE A 588 -4.26 27.25 9.10
C ILE A 588 -3.10 26.32 8.77
N TYR A 589 -2.64 25.55 9.77
CA TYR A 589 -1.56 24.58 9.58
C TYR A 589 -1.95 23.52 8.54
N SER A 590 -3.12 22.91 8.65
CA SER A 590 -3.62 21.90 7.69
C SER A 590 -3.70 22.42 6.26
N SER A 591 -3.99 23.72 6.06
CA SER A 591 -4.10 24.31 4.73
C SER A 591 -2.76 24.70 4.11
N LEU A 592 -1.78 25.14 4.91
CA LEU A 592 -0.52 25.67 4.41
C LEU A 592 0.64 24.69 4.43
N SER A 593 0.62 23.65 5.28
CA SER A 593 1.71 22.70 5.49
C SER A 593 2.15 22.01 4.19
N HIS A 594 1.21 21.55 3.37
CA HIS A 594 1.49 20.89 2.09
C HIS A 594 2.21 21.82 1.10
N THR A 595 1.78 23.08 1.06
CA THR A 595 2.41 24.10 0.20
C THR A 595 3.78 24.52 0.74
N ALA A 596 3.93 24.63 2.06
CA ALA A 596 5.22 24.92 2.71
C ALA A 596 6.25 23.80 2.43
N TRP A 597 5.81 22.55 2.47
CA TRP A 597 6.63 21.40 2.06
C TRP A 597 7.13 21.55 0.63
N ALA A 598 6.23 21.85 -0.32
CA ALA A 598 6.57 22.05 -1.72
C ALA A 598 7.53 23.25 -1.93
N LEU A 599 7.38 24.32 -1.16
CA LEU A 599 8.31 25.47 -1.21
C LEU A 599 9.71 25.11 -0.70
N ALA A 600 9.81 24.29 0.36
CA ALA A 600 11.10 23.77 0.82
C ALA A 600 11.75 22.89 -0.26
N LEU A 601 10.99 21.99 -0.90
CA LEU A 601 11.47 21.17 -2.02
C LEU A 601 11.91 22.03 -3.23
N SER A 602 11.26 23.15 -3.47
CA SER A 602 11.63 24.09 -4.53
C SER A 602 13.06 24.55 -4.39
N TRP A 603 13.51 24.84 -3.16
CA TRP A 603 14.90 25.21 -2.90
C TRP A 603 15.87 24.07 -3.24
N ILE A 604 15.57 22.85 -2.80
CA ILE A 604 16.42 21.68 -3.10
C ILE A 604 16.60 21.51 -4.60
N VAL A 605 15.49 21.54 -5.35
CA VAL A 605 15.53 21.38 -6.81
C VAL A 605 16.28 22.51 -7.50
N ILE A 606 16.05 23.76 -7.12
CA ILE A 606 16.75 24.92 -7.67
C ILE A 606 18.25 24.83 -7.36
N ALA A 607 18.63 24.55 -6.11
CA ALA A 607 20.01 24.43 -5.70
C ALA A 607 20.75 23.29 -6.43
N CYS A 608 20.11 22.13 -6.55
CA CYS A 608 20.68 20.99 -7.30
C CYS A 608 20.82 21.26 -8.78
N SER A 609 19.81 21.87 -9.41
CA SER A 609 19.80 22.15 -10.86
C SER A 609 20.76 23.27 -11.26
N THR A 610 21.11 24.19 -10.35
CA THR A 610 22.00 25.33 -10.58
C THR A 610 23.43 25.12 -10.10
N GLY A 611 23.74 23.91 -9.57
CA GLY A 611 25.10 23.53 -9.13
C GLY A 611 25.46 23.88 -7.69
N TYR A 612 24.51 24.41 -6.90
CA TYR A 612 24.70 24.71 -5.47
C TYR A 612 24.22 23.59 -4.52
N GLY A 613 23.85 22.42 -5.07
CA GLY A 613 23.34 21.27 -4.31
C GLY A 613 24.40 20.45 -3.56
N GLY A 614 25.70 20.62 -3.89
CA GLY A 614 26.79 19.96 -3.19
C GLY A 614 26.61 18.44 -3.02
N TYR A 615 26.72 17.96 -1.77
CA TYR A 615 26.55 16.54 -1.42
C TYR A 615 25.12 16.02 -1.69
N VAL A 616 24.10 16.85 -1.49
CA VAL A 616 22.70 16.47 -1.74
C VAL A 616 22.52 16.09 -3.21
N ASN A 617 23.03 16.91 -4.13
CA ASN A 617 22.98 16.60 -5.56
C ASN A 617 23.77 15.31 -5.90
N LYS A 618 24.94 15.09 -5.27
CA LYS A 618 25.73 13.87 -5.49
C LYS A 618 25.00 12.60 -5.07
N ILE A 619 24.26 12.65 -3.96
CA ILE A 619 23.45 11.53 -3.46
C ILE A 619 22.25 11.29 -4.38
N LEU A 620 21.47 12.34 -4.69
CA LEU A 620 20.26 12.24 -5.50
C LEU A 620 20.53 11.83 -6.96
N SER A 621 21.72 12.13 -7.48
CA SER A 621 22.13 11.77 -8.85
C SER A 621 22.98 10.50 -8.93
N ALA A 622 23.08 9.72 -7.85
CA ALA A 622 23.87 8.51 -7.81
C ALA A 622 23.35 7.46 -8.83
N SER A 623 24.26 6.87 -9.61
CA SER A 623 23.90 5.97 -10.71
C SER A 623 23.16 4.71 -10.28
N PHE A 624 23.36 4.23 -9.05
CA PHE A 624 22.66 3.06 -8.53
C PHE A 624 21.14 3.30 -8.34
N LEU A 625 20.70 4.56 -8.21
CA LEU A 625 19.27 4.93 -8.11
C LEU A 625 18.53 4.82 -9.45
N TYR A 626 19.24 4.82 -10.57
CA TYR A 626 18.64 4.87 -11.90
C TYR A 626 17.78 3.64 -12.25
N PRO A 627 18.16 2.38 -11.97
CA PRO A 627 17.28 1.23 -12.18
C PRO A 627 15.97 1.33 -11.38
N PHE A 628 16.08 1.78 -10.12
CA PHE A 628 14.91 1.92 -9.24
C PHE A 628 13.90 2.94 -9.78
N SER A 629 14.36 4.07 -10.30
CA SER A 629 13.48 5.10 -10.86
C SER A 629 12.65 4.60 -12.04
N ARG A 630 13.12 3.60 -12.78
CA ARG A 630 12.41 3.03 -13.92
C ARG A 630 11.26 2.10 -13.53
N VAL A 631 11.36 1.48 -12.34
CA VAL A 631 10.36 0.53 -11.85
C VAL A 631 9.42 1.13 -10.79
N THR A 632 9.64 2.38 -10.38
CA THR A 632 8.88 3.06 -9.31
C THR A 632 7.38 3.00 -9.53
N TYR A 633 6.90 3.28 -10.73
CA TYR A 633 5.47 3.24 -11.04
C TYR A 633 4.86 1.84 -10.85
N CYS A 634 5.55 0.80 -11.30
CA CYS A 634 5.10 -0.58 -11.12
C CYS A 634 5.15 -1.00 -9.66
N ALA A 635 6.23 -0.60 -8.96
CA ALA A 635 6.37 -0.85 -7.54
C ALA A 635 5.24 -0.19 -6.74
N TYR A 636 4.91 1.06 -7.05
CA TYR A 636 3.78 1.76 -6.44
C TYR A 636 2.45 1.01 -6.61
N LEU A 637 2.16 0.50 -7.81
CA LEU A 637 0.91 -0.23 -8.06
C LEU A 637 0.84 -1.57 -7.34
N VAL A 638 1.97 -2.27 -7.19
CA VAL A 638 2.00 -3.68 -6.77
C VAL A 638 2.31 -3.85 -5.27
N HIS A 639 3.08 -2.93 -4.64
CA HIS A 639 3.52 -3.13 -3.26
C HIS A 639 2.39 -3.34 -2.24
N PRO A 640 1.23 -2.64 -2.30
CA PRO A 640 0.19 -2.88 -1.32
C PRO A 640 -0.46 -4.26 -1.48
N ILE A 641 -0.53 -4.75 -2.72
CA ILE A 641 -1.04 -6.10 -2.98
C ILE A 641 -0.12 -7.15 -2.34
N VAL A 642 1.19 -6.99 -2.51
CA VAL A 642 2.18 -7.92 -1.94
C VAL A 642 2.08 -7.94 -0.42
N ILE A 643 1.99 -6.77 0.22
CA ILE A 643 1.81 -6.66 1.68
C ILE A 643 0.52 -7.36 2.11
N ARG A 644 -0.60 -7.05 1.45
CA ARG A 644 -1.89 -7.69 1.76
C ARG A 644 -1.84 -9.21 1.59
N ILE A 645 -1.24 -9.72 0.51
CA ILE A 645 -1.06 -11.15 0.30
C ILE A 645 -0.24 -11.78 1.44
N MET A 646 0.82 -11.10 1.90
CA MET A 646 1.63 -11.60 3.02
C MET A 646 0.81 -11.69 4.31
N VAL A 647 0.11 -10.63 4.68
CA VAL A 647 -0.71 -10.57 5.90
C VAL A 647 -1.87 -11.55 5.85
N MET A 648 -2.60 -11.60 4.73
CA MET A 648 -3.78 -12.47 4.56
C MET A 648 -3.47 -13.96 4.48
N ARG A 649 -2.19 -14.34 4.38
CA ARG A 649 -1.73 -15.75 4.40
C ARG A 649 -1.30 -16.24 5.78
N LEU A 650 -1.28 -15.37 6.77
CA LEU A 650 -0.93 -15.75 8.13
C LEU A 650 -2.09 -16.50 8.79
N ASP A 651 -1.78 -17.47 9.64
CA ASP A 651 -2.76 -18.17 10.50
C ASP A 651 -3.00 -17.42 11.82
N SER A 652 -2.07 -16.52 12.20
CA SER A 652 -2.10 -15.76 13.44
C SER A 652 -1.87 -14.26 13.17
N PRO A 653 -2.36 -13.37 14.03
CA PRO A 653 -2.13 -11.94 13.90
C PRO A 653 -0.64 -11.60 13.96
N MET A 654 -0.25 -10.50 13.32
CA MET A 654 1.12 -10.01 13.35
C MET A 654 1.43 -9.35 14.69
N HIS A 655 2.56 -9.70 15.28
CA HIS A 655 3.11 -8.95 16.40
C HIS A 655 3.92 -7.77 15.91
N LEU A 656 3.46 -6.53 16.21
CA LEU A 656 4.21 -5.34 15.83
C LEU A 656 5.47 -5.22 16.68
N GLY A 657 6.61 -5.23 16.01
CA GLY A 657 7.93 -4.98 16.56
C GLY A 657 8.83 -4.37 15.50
N LEU A 658 9.88 -3.66 15.94
CA LEU A 658 10.85 -3.03 15.03
C LEU A 658 11.43 -4.03 14.02
N GLU A 659 11.61 -5.26 14.42
CA GLU A 659 12.14 -6.34 13.59
C GLU A 659 11.20 -6.69 12.43
N VAL A 660 9.91 -6.78 12.68
CA VAL A 660 8.89 -7.07 11.63
C VAL A 660 8.85 -5.95 10.62
N ILE A 661 8.88 -4.70 11.08
CA ILE A 661 8.93 -3.52 10.20
C ILE A 661 10.16 -3.57 9.29
N VAL A 662 11.34 -3.86 9.86
CA VAL A 662 12.59 -3.98 9.10
C VAL A 662 12.54 -5.17 8.13
N ARG A 663 12.03 -6.33 8.55
CA ARG A 663 11.91 -7.52 7.69
C ARG A 663 10.99 -7.28 6.50
N ILE A 664 9.83 -6.65 6.69
CA ILE A 664 8.92 -6.29 5.60
C ILE A 664 9.63 -5.38 4.59
N HIS A 665 10.39 -4.38 5.07
CA HIS A 665 11.15 -3.49 4.21
C HIS A 665 12.26 -4.22 3.44
N LEU A 666 13.02 -5.09 4.11
CA LEU A 666 14.07 -5.89 3.47
C LEU A 666 13.50 -6.88 2.46
N TYR A 667 12.38 -7.51 2.75
CA TYR A 667 11.69 -8.42 1.82
C TYR A 667 11.22 -7.67 0.57
N LEU A 668 10.65 -6.48 0.73
CA LEU A 668 10.26 -5.62 -0.39
C LEU A 668 11.46 -5.17 -1.23
N ILE A 669 12.62 -4.95 -0.62
CA ILE A 669 13.87 -4.63 -1.32
C ILE A 669 14.42 -5.87 -2.04
N ARG A 670 14.50 -7.01 -1.37
CA ARG A 670 15.03 -8.27 -1.93
C ARG A 670 14.25 -8.77 -3.14
N ASN A 671 12.92 -8.64 -3.12
CA ASN A 671 12.10 -9.03 -4.27
C ASN A 671 12.08 -7.99 -5.41
N ARG A 672 12.84 -6.89 -5.26
CA ARG A 672 13.06 -5.88 -6.30
C ARG A 672 14.37 -6.08 -7.07
N THR A 673 15.31 -6.88 -6.56
CA THR A 673 16.53 -7.29 -7.24
C THR A 673 16.34 -8.57 -8.02
#